data_ade47e89eb345045f5e8a18635789475
#
_entry.id   ade47e89eb345045f5e8a18635789475
#
_cell.length_a   1.000
_cell.length_b   1.000
_cell.length_c   1.000
_cell.angle_alpha   90.00
_cell.angle_beta   90.00
_cell.angle_gamma   90.00
#
_symmetry.space_group_name_H-M   'P 1'
#
loop_
_entity.id
_entity.type
_entity.pdbx_description
1 polymer ?
#
loop_
_entity_poly.entity_id
_entity_poly.type
_entity_poly.pdbx_seq_one_letter_code
_entity_poly.pdbx_strand_id
1 'polypeptide(L)'
;MSDESNDKDILNENNAENQHSDYKPADGKDGVVKYQLTGMYQNWFLDYASYVILERAVPHINDGFKPVQRRILHSMKRLDDGRYNKVANIVGHTMQFHPHGDASIGDALVQLGQKDLLIDCQGNWGNILTGDGAAAPRYIEARLSKFALDVVFNPKTTEWQSSYDGRNKEPITLPVKFPLLLAQGVEGIAVGLSSKILPHNINELCDASIAYLRKEEFHLYPDFQTGGSIDVSRYNDGERGGMVKVRAKINKLDNKTLVITEIPFGKTVPGVCDSIVKASEKGKIKIRKVEDLTSEKVEILVHLAPGVSSDKTLDALYAFTDCEVSISPNCCVIDEKKPHFLNVSAVLKKSTDNTLALLRKELEIRKGELLESLHFASLEKIFIEERIYKDKKFEQAENMDAACEHIDERLTPFYPQFVREVTKEDILRLMEIKMARILKFNKDKADENIARIKEEIDEIDYKLAHIVSYTIEWYEMLKNKYGANYPRRTELRNFDTIEAAKVVEANEKLYINREDGFIGTGLKKDEFVTNCSDMDDIIIFYKDGKYKVVRVSDKMFVGKNILYVNVFKKNDSRTIYNLVYRDGKDGFYYIKRFNITSITRDREYDATQGTLGSRIMYFTANPNGEAEIIKITLKPNPRLKKILFEKDFSEISIKGRQSMGNILSKNDVHKIVLKQRGGSTLGGRKVWFDADVLRLNYDERGQYLGEFQSDDLILVAMENGDFYTTNFDLNNHYDAGIKVIEKFDPDKVWSAALYDADQQGYPYIKRFTFEASSRKLNYLGENKSNQLIFLTGIVYPRLKVTFGGADSFREPLDIEIDEFIGVKSYKAKGKRITTFQVESIVETEPVRFPEITEEKEEIQEEPVIEDPDFGKSEADIIDEINGQMKLF
;
A
#
# COMPACT_ATOMS: atom_id res chain seq x y z
N MET A 1 -46.13 47.10 17.57
CA MET A 1 -45.66 48.14 16.60
C MET A 1 -44.21 48.45 16.89
N SER A 2 -43.35 47.53 16.49
CA SER A 2 -41.88 47.71 16.34
C SER A 2 -41.22 46.36 16.10
N ASP A 3 -41.38 45.77 14.88
CA ASP A 3 -40.54 44.68 14.39
C ASP A 3 -40.72 44.41 12.86
N GLU A 4 -41.39 45.30 12.15
CA GLU A 4 -41.54 45.19 10.70
C GLU A 4 -40.48 45.95 9.88
N SER A 5 -39.50 46.63 10.50
CA SER A 5 -38.49 47.42 9.77
C SER A 5 -37.19 46.71 9.50
N ASN A 6 -36.88 45.58 10.17
CA ASN A 6 -35.60 44.86 9.96
C ASN A 6 -35.67 43.85 8.83
N ASP A 7 -36.85 43.30 8.50
CA ASP A 7 -36.96 42.29 7.40
C ASP A 7 -36.94 42.96 6.00
N LYS A 8 -37.24 44.27 5.89
CA LYS A 8 -37.17 44.99 4.63
C LYS A 8 -35.75 45.41 4.25
N ASP A 9 -34.88 45.64 5.24
CA ASP A 9 -33.50 46.02 4.99
C ASP A 9 -32.64 44.80 4.61
N ILE A 10 -32.91 43.61 5.16
CA ILE A 10 -32.24 42.34 4.77
C ILE A 10 -32.67 41.91 3.35
N LEU A 11 -33.89 42.14 2.94
CA LEU A 11 -34.36 41.92 1.56
C LEU A 11 -33.82 42.95 0.56
N ASN A 12 -33.48 44.17 1.01
CA ASN A 12 -32.86 45.17 0.15
C ASN A 12 -31.35 44.99 -0.01
N GLU A 13 -30.62 44.47 1.00
CA GLU A 13 -29.20 44.11 0.82
C GLU A 13 -29.02 42.94 -0.14
N ASN A 14 -29.88 41.91 -0.11
CA ASN A 14 -29.83 40.80 -1.06
C ASN A 14 -30.26 41.21 -2.49
N ASN A 15 -31.01 42.29 -2.66
CA ASN A 15 -31.35 42.89 -3.96
C ASN A 15 -30.26 43.85 -4.47
N ALA A 16 -29.42 44.40 -3.62
CA ALA A 16 -28.33 45.29 -4.02
C ALA A 16 -27.11 44.53 -4.56
N GLU A 17 -26.86 43.28 -4.12
CA GLU A 17 -25.82 42.43 -4.70
C GLU A 17 -26.22 41.83 -6.05
N ASN A 18 -27.50 41.76 -6.40
CA ASN A 18 -27.98 41.31 -7.71
C ASN A 18 -28.04 42.43 -8.79
N GLN A 19 -27.59 43.63 -8.52
CA GLN A 19 -27.60 44.74 -9.49
C GLN A 19 -26.29 44.95 -10.26
N HIS A 20 -25.33 44.01 -10.23
CA HIS A 20 -24.13 44.08 -11.06
C HIS A 20 -24.13 43.11 -12.25
N SER A 21 -25.28 42.79 -12.80
CA SER A 21 -25.38 42.19 -14.12
C SER A 21 -25.90 43.14 -15.19
N ASP A 22 -25.39 44.36 -15.23
CA ASP A 22 -25.55 45.22 -16.39
C ASP A 22 -24.69 44.73 -17.57
N TYR A 23 -24.88 43.44 -17.93
CA TYR A 23 -24.40 42.92 -19.18
C TYR A 23 -25.43 43.26 -20.27
N LYS A 24 -25.27 44.43 -20.91
CA LYS A 24 -25.99 44.73 -22.15
C LYS A 24 -25.25 44.01 -23.28
N PRO A 25 -25.93 43.12 -24.05
CA PRO A 25 -25.34 42.60 -25.28
C PRO A 25 -24.98 43.76 -26.18
N ALA A 26 -23.80 43.75 -26.78
CA ALA A 26 -23.47 44.75 -27.80
C ALA A 26 -24.40 44.53 -29.00
N ASP A 27 -25.27 45.53 -29.31
CA ASP A 27 -26.14 45.51 -30.47
C ASP A 27 -25.27 45.38 -31.77
N GLY A 28 -25.13 44.16 -32.22
CA GLY A 28 -24.52 43.90 -33.52
C GLY A 28 -25.54 44.21 -34.64
N LYS A 29 -25.19 45.04 -35.58
CA LYS A 29 -26.01 45.37 -36.76
C LYS A 29 -26.42 44.16 -37.62
N ASP A 30 -25.92 42.94 -37.26
CA ASP A 30 -26.10 41.71 -38.03
C ASP A 30 -26.90 40.62 -37.27
N GLY A 31 -27.63 40.96 -36.22
CA GLY A 31 -28.40 39.99 -35.43
C GLY A 31 -27.58 38.96 -34.63
N VAL A 32 -26.27 39.12 -34.56
CA VAL A 32 -25.38 38.25 -33.80
C VAL A 32 -25.11 38.86 -32.41
N VAL A 33 -25.58 38.21 -31.36
CA VAL A 33 -25.30 38.60 -29.97
C VAL A 33 -23.85 38.25 -29.63
N LYS A 34 -23.02 39.26 -29.40
CA LYS A 34 -21.63 39.09 -28.99
C LYS A 34 -21.51 39.16 -27.48
N TYR A 35 -21.04 38.07 -26.84
CA TYR A 35 -20.76 38.04 -25.40
C TYR A 35 -19.25 38.23 -25.14
N GLN A 36 -18.91 39.04 -24.14
CA GLN A 36 -17.52 39.17 -23.74
C GLN A 36 -17.10 37.93 -22.91
N LEU A 37 -15.97 37.35 -23.25
CA LEU A 37 -15.42 36.17 -22.58
C LEU A 37 -15.25 36.38 -21.06
N THR A 38 -14.87 37.60 -20.66
CA THR A 38 -14.73 38.01 -19.24
C THR A 38 -16.02 37.82 -18.47
N GLY A 39 -17.18 38.24 -19.02
CA GLY A 39 -18.48 38.08 -18.34
C GLY A 39 -18.91 36.60 -18.26
N MET A 40 -18.55 35.78 -19.26
CA MET A 40 -18.79 34.34 -19.21
C MET A 40 -18.00 33.67 -18.07
N TYR A 41 -16.71 34.02 -17.88
CA TYR A 41 -15.91 33.51 -16.80
C TYR A 41 -16.32 34.07 -15.44
N GLN A 42 -16.63 35.33 -15.37
CA GLN A 42 -16.93 36.04 -14.11
C GLN A 42 -18.28 35.62 -13.49
N ASN A 43 -19.31 35.40 -14.36
CA ASN A 43 -20.66 35.10 -13.90
C ASN A 43 -21.02 33.63 -14.13
N TRP A 44 -21.11 33.17 -15.36
CA TRP A 44 -21.65 31.84 -15.68
C TRP A 44 -20.76 30.68 -15.21
N PHE A 45 -19.44 30.81 -15.43
CA PHE A 45 -18.53 29.75 -15.02
C PHE A 45 -18.39 29.67 -13.50
N LEU A 46 -18.35 30.83 -12.80
CA LEU A 46 -18.27 30.88 -11.35
C LEU A 46 -19.54 30.29 -10.70
N ASP A 47 -20.72 30.68 -11.20
CA ASP A 47 -22.02 30.15 -10.74
C ASP A 47 -22.08 28.64 -10.93
N TYR A 48 -21.70 28.16 -12.13
CA TYR A 48 -21.65 26.74 -12.41
C TYR A 48 -20.63 25.99 -11.55
N ALA A 49 -19.44 26.56 -11.39
CA ALA A 49 -18.41 25.97 -10.54
C ALA A 49 -18.87 25.88 -9.07
N SER A 50 -19.48 26.96 -8.54
CA SER A 50 -20.05 27.00 -7.19
C SER A 50 -21.14 25.95 -7.01
N TYR A 51 -22.08 25.86 -7.97
CA TYR A 51 -23.13 24.84 -7.96
C TYR A 51 -22.55 23.41 -7.96
N VAL A 52 -21.56 23.12 -8.81
CA VAL A 52 -20.95 21.78 -8.86
C VAL A 52 -20.22 21.44 -7.56
N ILE A 53 -19.59 22.42 -6.91
CA ILE A 53 -18.92 22.22 -5.62
C ILE A 53 -19.93 21.95 -4.53
N LEU A 54 -20.90 22.86 -4.34
CA LEU A 54 -21.79 22.85 -3.17
C LEU A 54 -22.95 21.87 -3.31
N GLU A 55 -23.51 21.72 -4.53
CA GLU A 55 -24.75 20.98 -4.74
C GLU A 55 -24.59 19.65 -5.50
N ARG A 56 -23.34 19.21 -5.78
CA ARG A 56 -23.14 17.96 -6.53
C ARG A 56 -22.02 17.08 -6.05
N ALA A 57 -20.76 17.59 -6.01
CA ALA A 57 -19.59 16.75 -5.99
C ALA A 57 -18.99 16.53 -4.60
N VAL A 58 -19.08 17.54 -3.71
CA VAL A 58 -18.42 17.54 -2.40
C VAL A 58 -19.44 17.19 -1.31
N PRO A 59 -19.10 16.27 -0.36
CA PRO A 59 -19.97 15.87 0.71
C PRO A 59 -20.03 16.94 1.80
N HIS A 60 -21.17 17.03 2.52
CA HIS A 60 -21.32 17.89 3.70
C HIS A 60 -20.72 17.23 4.93
N ILE A 61 -20.06 18.01 5.80
CA ILE A 61 -19.33 17.48 6.98
C ILE A 61 -20.28 16.86 8.01
N ASN A 62 -21.48 17.39 8.22
CA ASN A 62 -22.39 16.97 9.28
C ASN A 62 -23.01 15.59 9.02
N ASP A 63 -23.31 15.24 7.77
CA ASP A 63 -23.97 13.98 7.43
C ASP A 63 -23.14 13.08 6.50
N GLY A 64 -22.07 13.59 5.90
CA GLY A 64 -21.19 12.84 5.01
C GLY A 64 -21.76 12.55 3.62
N PHE A 65 -22.89 13.17 3.25
CA PHE A 65 -23.57 12.91 2.00
C PHE A 65 -23.40 14.02 0.98
N LYS A 66 -23.35 13.61 -0.29
CA LYS A 66 -23.65 14.48 -1.42
C LYS A 66 -25.17 14.73 -1.48
N PRO A 67 -25.64 15.85 -2.07
CA PRO A 67 -27.07 16.16 -2.14
C PRO A 67 -27.91 15.03 -2.73
N VAL A 68 -27.47 14.37 -3.80
CA VAL A 68 -28.20 13.24 -4.38
C VAL A 68 -28.35 12.06 -3.40
N GLN A 69 -27.30 11.73 -2.65
CA GLN A 69 -27.33 10.64 -1.67
C GLN A 69 -28.30 10.93 -0.52
N ARG A 70 -28.25 12.17 -0.01
CA ARG A 70 -29.18 12.66 1.03
C ARG A 70 -30.63 12.57 0.59
N ARG A 71 -30.94 12.99 -0.65
CA ARG A 71 -32.26 12.93 -1.25
C ARG A 71 -32.75 11.51 -1.46
N ILE A 72 -31.89 10.60 -1.85
CA ILE A 72 -32.19 9.15 -1.96
C ILE A 72 -32.59 8.59 -0.59
N LEU A 73 -31.78 8.82 0.44
CA LEU A 73 -32.07 8.30 1.79
C LEU A 73 -33.33 8.94 2.38
N HIS A 74 -33.58 10.22 2.15
CA HIS A 74 -34.82 10.89 2.52
C HIS A 74 -36.02 10.24 1.82
N SER A 75 -35.93 9.98 0.52
CA SER A 75 -37.00 9.30 -0.24
C SER A 75 -37.23 7.87 0.29
N MET A 76 -36.16 7.12 0.55
CA MET A 76 -36.30 5.78 1.13
C MET A 76 -36.97 5.81 2.50
N LYS A 77 -36.66 6.82 3.35
CA LYS A 77 -37.31 6.97 4.67
C LYS A 77 -38.78 7.31 4.57
N ARG A 78 -39.18 8.10 3.57
CA ARG A 78 -40.60 8.39 3.31
C ARG A 78 -41.38 7.19 2.79
N LEU A 79 -40.72 6.28 2.10
CA LEU A 79 -41.31 5.02 1.57
C LEU A 79 -41.17 3.84 2.54
N ASP A 80 -40.54 4.05 3.70
CA ASP A 80 -40.17 2.98 4.62
C ASP A 80 -41.40 2.40 5.34
N ASP A 81 -41.76 1.16 4.97
CA ASP A 81 -42.74 0.34 5.64
C ASP A 81 -42.13 -0.98 6.16
N GLY A 82 -40.80 -1.08 6.22
CA GLY A 82 -40.05 -2.27 6.62
C GLY A 82 -39.83 -3.31 5.53
N ARG A 83 -40.50 -3.18 4.37
CA ARG A 83 -40.36 -4.09 3.22
C ARG A 83 -39.38 -3.56 2.19
N TYR A 84 -38.95 -4.46 1.30
CA TYR A 84 -38.14 -4.06 0.14
C TYR A 84 -39.01 -3.30 -0.88
N ASN A 85 -38.44 -2.22 -1.41
CA ASN A 85 -39.03 -1.42 -2.48
C ASN A 85 -38.21 -1.58 -3.76
N LYS A 86 -38.87 -1.62 -4.93
CA LYS A 86 -38.16 -1.58 -6.22
C LYS A 86 -37.32 -0.33 -6.33
N VAL A 87 -36.08 -0.48 -6.77
CA VAL A 87 -35.18 0.65 -7.00
C VAL A 87 -35.79 1.67 -7.95
N ALA A 88 -36.53 1.24 -8.97
CA ALA A 88 -37.27 2.12 -9.87
C ALA A 88 -38.27 3.03 -9.14
N ASN A 89 -38.96 2.53 -8.10
CA ASN A 89 -39.89 3.33 -7.29
C ASN A 89 -39.15 4.35 -6.45
N ILE A 90 -38.03 3.95 -5.85
CA ILE A 90 -37.18 4.85 -5.04
C ILE A 90 -36.63 5.97 -5.92
N VAL A 91 -36.12 5.65 -7.13
CA VAL A 91 -35.62 6.62 -8.11
C VAL A 91 -36.73 7.61 -8.50
N GLY A 92 -37.91 7.10 -8.89
CA GLY A 92 -39.05 7.92 -9.25
C GLY A 92 -39.52 8.86 -8.11
N HIS A 93 -39.52 8.36 -6.86
CA HIS A 93 -39.82 9.19 -5.70
C HIS A 93 -38.75 10.25 -5.42
N THR A 94 -37.48 9.93 -5.64
CA THR A 94 -36.34 10.85 -5.43
C THR A 94 -36.36 12.01 -6.42
N MET A 95 -36.91 11.83 -7.62
CA MET A 95 -37.05 12.92 -8.62
C MET A 95 -37.90 14.09 -8.13
N GLN A 96 -38.73 13.91 -7.10
CA GLN A 96 -39.46 15.03 -6.45
C GLN A 96 -38.53 16.03 -5.73
N PHE A 97 -37.32 15.60 -5.40
CA PHE A 97 -36.31 16.38 -4.68
C PHE A 97 -35.08 16.69 -5.52
N HIS A 98 -34.78 15.86 -6.53
CA HIS A 98 -33.54 15.94 -7.30
C HIS A 98 -33.82 16.29 -8.77
N PRO A 99 -33.44 17.52 -9.24
CA PRO A 99 -33.81 18.00 -10.59
C PRO A 99 -32.87 17.47 -11.69
N HIS A 100 -32.43 16.21 -11.60
CA HIS A 100 -31.55 15.57 -12.57
C HIS A 100 -32.13 14.24 -13.04
N GLY A 101 -31.57 13.67 -14.12
CA GLY A 101 -32.06 12.42 -14.71
C GLY A 101 -32.05 11.23 -13.79
N ASP A 102 -33.01 10.34 -13.98
CA ASP A 102 -33.22 9.10 -13.23
C ASP A 102 -32.00 8.16 -13.21
N ALA A 103 -31.25 8.12 -14.31
CA ALA A 103 -30.01 7.31 -14.39
C ALA A 103 -29.00 7.73 -13.31
N SER A 104 -28.79 9.05 -13.11
CA SER A 104 -27.84 9.55 -12.10
C SER A 104 -28.27 9.21 -10.66
N ILE A 105 -29.57 9.18 -10.40
CA ILE A 105 -30.13 8.75 -9.10
C ILE A 105 -29.95 7.25 -8.92
N GLY A 106 -30.22 6.46 -9.99
CA GLY A 106 -30.04 5.01 -9.99
C GLY A 106 -28.59 4.61 -9.70
N ASP A 107 -27.64 5.22 -10.39
CA ASP A 107 -26.21 4.98 -10.21
C ASP A 107 -25.74 5.34 -8.78
N ALA A 108 -26.20 6.49 -8.25
CA ALA A 108 -25.88 6.87 -6.88
C ALA A 108 -26.46 5.91 -5.83
N LEU A 109 -27.67 5.41 -6.06
CA LEU A 109 -28.31 4.41 -5.19
C LEU A 109 -27.56 3.08 -5.23
N VAL A 110 -27.13 2.63 -6.42
CA VAL A 110 -26.32 1.41 -6.57
C VAL A 110 -24.99 1.57 -5.83
N GLN A 111 -24.30 2.70 -5.98
CA GLN A 111 -23.05 2.96 -5.26
C GLN A 111 -23.23 2.96 -3.73
N LEU A 112 -24.35 3.50 -3.22
CA LEU A 112 -24.68 3.44 -1.80
C LEU A 112 -24.94 2.00 -1.33
N GLY A 113 -25.65 1.21 -2.12
CA GLY A 113 -25.94 -0.19 -1.81
C GLY A 113 -24.70 -1.07 -1.79
N GLN A 114 -23.78 -0.87 -2.75
CA GLN A 114 -22.52 -1.62 -2.84
C GLN A 114 -21.57 -1.38 -1.65
N LYS A 115 -21.79 -0.31 -0.86
CA LYS A 115 -21.03 -0.09 0.38
C LYS A 115 -21.49 -0.95 1.56
N ASP A 116 -22.60 -1.67 1.41
CA ASP A 116 -23.13 -2.65 2.38
C ASP A 116 -23.26 -2.12 3.83
N LEU A 117 -23.72 -0.88 3.98
CA LEU A 117 -23.84 -0.23 5.28
C LEU A 117 -25.25 0.33 5.54
N LEU A 118 -25.74 1.19 4.65
CA LEU A 118 -27.00 1.94 4.86
C LEU A 118 -28.20 1.29 4.21
N ILE A 119 -28.00 0.42 3.25
CA ILE A 119 -29.03 -0.16 2.40
C ILE A 119 -28.90 -1.68 2.37
N ASP A 120 -29.97 -2.37 2.75
CA ASP A 120 -30.12 -3.79 2.49
C ASP A 120 -30.51 -3.97 1.03
N CYS A 121 -29.71 -4.73 0.28
CA CYS A 121 -29.85 -4.94 -1.15
C CYS A 121 -30.46 -6.32 -1.46
N GLN A 122 -31.39 -6.38 -2.42
CA GLN A 122 -31.92 -7.64 -2.94
C GLN A 122 -31.86 -7.67 -4.46
N GLY A 123 -31.40 -8.79 -5.05
CA GLY A 123 -31.15 -8.93 -6.48
C GLY A 123 -29.69 -8.68 -6.86
N ASN A 124 -29.43 -8.49 -8.16
CA ASN A 124 -28.07 -8.27 -8.67
C ASN A 124 -27.72 -6.77 -8.65
N TRP A 125 -26.94 -6.36 -7.65
CA TRP A 125 -26.45 -4.98 -7.47
C TRP A 125 -25.08 -4.74 -8.10
N GLY A 126 -24.63 -5.65 -8.97
CA GLY A 126 -23.28 -5.66 -9.51
C GLY A 126 -22.26 -6.24 -8.53
N ASN A 127 -21.00 -6.22 -8.93
CA ASN A 127 -19.91 -6.73 -8.11
C ASN A 127 -18.69 -5.80 -8.20
N ILE A 128 -18.25 -5.26 -7.08
CA ILE A 128 -17.10 -4.35 -7.00
C ILE A 128 -15.77 -5.04 -7.33
N LEU A 129 -15.70 -6.37 -7.17
CA LEU A 129 -14.49 -7.16 -7.46
C LEU A 129 -14.37 -7.46 -8.96
N THR A 130 -15.46 -7.89 -9.60
CA THR A 130 -15.45 -8.21 -11.04
C THR A 130 -15.69 -6.98 -11.92
N GLY A 131 -16.30 -5.91 -11.36
CA GLY A 131 -16.67 -4.73 -12.11
C GLY A 131 -18.00 -4.88 -12.87
N ASP A 132 -18.74 -5.96 -12.62
CA ASP A 132 -20.06 -6.17 -13.23
C ASP A 132 -21.03 -5.08 -12.80
N GLY A 133 -21.81 -4.58 -13.75
CA GLY A 133 -22.84 -3.58 -13.50
C GLY A 133 -24.07 -4.17 -12.81
N ALA A 134 -24.80 -3.32 -12.08
CA ALA A 134 -26.07 -3.72 -11.49
C ALA A 134 -27.14 -4.01 -12.54
N ALA A 135 -28.09 -4.87 -12.21
CA ALA A 135 -29.28 -5.09 -13.03
C ALA A 135 -30.13 -3.81 -13.11
N ALA A 136 -31.00 -3.73 -14.12
CA ALA A 136 -31.86 -2.56 -14.30
C ALA A 136 -32.74 -2.30 -13.04
N PRO A 137 -33.02 -1.02 -12.70
CA PRO A 137 -33.73 -0.63 -11.46
C PRO A 137 -35.09 -1.31 -11.22
N ARG A 138 -35.76 -1.82 -12.26
CA ARG A 138 -37.00 -2.56 -12.16
C ARG A 138 -36.88 -4.00 -11.58
N TYR A 139 -35.63 -4.54 -11.56
CA TYR A 139 -35.39 -5.92 -11.11
C TYR A 139 -34.83 -5.99 -9.69
N ILE A 140 -34.13 -4.99 -9.26
CA ILE A 140 -33.46 -4.92 -7.96
C ILE A 140 -34.30 -4.18 -6.94
N GLU A 141 -34.12 -4.52 -5.67
CA GLU A 141 -34.90 -3.99 -4.57
C GLU A 141 -33.99 -3.55 -3.44
N ALA A 142 -34.44 -2.53 -2.69
CA ALA A 142 -33.72 -1.93 -1.58
C ALA A 142 -34.64 -1.60 -0.42
N ARG A 143 -34.10 -1.62 0.79
CA ARG A 143 -34.69 -1.01 2.00
C ARG A 143 -33.58 -0.40 2.86
N LEU A 144 -33.94 0.46 3.79
CA LEU A 144 -32.98 0.98 4.77
C LEU A 144 -32.52 -0.14 5.71
N SER A 145 -31.23 -0.21 6.00
CA SER A 145 -30.65 -1.11 6.98
C SER A 145 -31.07 -0.69 8.40
N LYS A 146 -31.00 -1.62 9.35
CA LYS A 146 -31.24 -1.29 10.78
C LYS A 146 -30.23 -0.26 11.28
N PHE A 147 -28.98 -0.33 10.83
CA PHE A 147 -27.97 0.65 11.16
C PHE A 147 -28.35 2.06 10.65
N ALA A 148 -28.82 2.17 9.41
CA ALA A 148 -29.28 3.45 8.87
C ALA A 148 -30.45 4.02 9.67
N LEU A 149 -31.41 3.20 10.07
CA LEU A 149 -32.57 3.64 10.85
C LEU A 149 -32.20 4.18 12.24
N ASP A 150 -31.20 3.57 12.90
CA ASP A 150 -30.75 3.99 14.23
C ASP A 150 -29.89 5.27 14.17
N VAL A 151 -29.09 5.44 13.10
CA VAL A 151 -28.01 6.42 13.08
C VAL A 151 -28.36 7.68 12.29
N VAL A 152 -29.18 7.57 11.21
CA VAL A 152 -29.32 8.62 10.20
C VAL A 152 -30.54 9.50 10.40
N PHE A 153 -31.61 8.98 10.96
CA PHE A 153 -32.91 9.64 10.92
C PHE A 153 -33.47 10.04 12.30
N ASN A 154 -33.83 11.30 12.47
CA ASN A 154 -34.71 11.80 13.50
C ASN A 154 -35.46 13.05 13.01
N PRO A 155 -36.75 12.97 12.67
CA PRO A 155 -37.52 14.09 12.14
C PRO A 155 -37.57 15.33 13.05
N LYS A 156 -37.42 15.13 14.38
CA LYS A 156 -37.52 16.22 15.39
C LYS A 156 -36.26 17.06 15.46
N THR A 157 -35.08 16.47 15.10
CA THR A 157 -33.81 17.19 15.12
C THR A 157 -33.37 17.64 13.72
N THR A 158 -34.07 17.19 12.66
CA THR A 158 -33.79 17.54 11.27
C THR A 158 -34.20 18.97 10.97
N GLU A 159 -33.32 19.70 10.27
CA GLU A 159 -33.61 21.02 9.71
C GLU A 159 -34.13 20.86 8.27
N TRP A 160 -35.22 21.53 7.97
CA TRP A 160 -35.95 21.34 6.73
C TRP A 160 -35.90 22.60 5.84
N GLN A 161 -35.73 22.38 4.51
CA GLN A 161 -35.87 23.41 3.48
C GLN A 161 -36.91 23.00 2.45
N SER A 162 -37.34 23.95 1.64
CA SER A 162 -38.20 23.63 0.48
C SER A 162 -37.40 22.89 -0.60
N SER A 163 -38.06 21.93 -1.26
CA SER A 163 -37.53 21.30 -2.47
C SER A 163 -37.36 22.31 -3.61
N TYR A 164 -36.60 21.96 -4.64
CA TYR A 164 -36.34 22.84 -5.81
C TYR A 164 -37.59 23.36 -6.51
N ASP A 165 -38.73 22.66 -6.41
CA ASP A 165 -40.02 23.04 -6.97
C ASP A 165 -40.97 23.70 -5.95
N GLY A 166 -40.54 23.83 -4.70
CA GLY A 166 -41.30 24.42 -3.59
C GLY A 166 -42.48 23.58 -3.08
N ARG A 167 -42.73 22.39 -3.66
CA ARG A 167 -43.90 21.57 -3.30
C ARG A 167 -43.71 20.66 -2.10
N ASN A 168 -42.47 20.32 -1.82
CA ASN A 168 -42.07 19.39 -0.78
C ASN A 168 -41.05 20.03 0.17
N LYS A 169 -40.81 19.38 1.30
CA LYS A 169 -39.70 19.69 2.21
C LYS A 169 -38.64 18.60 2.14
N GLU A 170 -37.39 19.01 2.08
CA GLU A 170 -36.23 18.13 2.11
C GLU A 170 -35.29 18.54 3.24
N PRO A 171 -34.48 17.61 3.81
CA PRO A 171 -33.53 17.95 4.86
C PRO A 171 -32.37 18.78 4.29
N ILE A 172 -31.94 19.82 5.01
CA ILE A 172 -30.69 20.54 4.71
C ILE A 172 -29.52 19.57 4.89
N THR A 173 -29.43 18.94 6.08
CA THR A 173 -28.57 17.80 6.37
C THR A 173 -29.35 16.77 7.18
N LEU A 174 -28.97 15.51 7.09
CA LEU A 174 -29.53 14.46 7.94
C LEU A 174 -28.85 14.48 9.32
N PRO A 175 -29.59 14.24 10.42
CA PRO A 175 -29.04 14.25 11.78
C PRO A 175 -28.27 12.95 12.09
N VAL A 176 -27.12 12.79 11.45
CA VAL A 176 -26.31 11.58 11.54
C VAL A 176 -25.51 11.55 12.85
N LYS A 177 -25.71 10.49 13.64
CA LYS A 177 -25.07 10.27 14.95
C LYS A 177 -23.93 9.24 14.87
N PHE A 178 -23.05 9.40 13.89
CA PHE A 178 -21.92 8.51 13.63
C PHE A 178 -20.97 9.17 12.61
N PRO A 179 -19.63 8.93 12.62
CA PRO A 179 -18.70 9.47 11.62
C PRO A 179 -18.85 8.78 10.26
N LEU A 180 -20.01 8.91 9.65
CA LEU A 180 -20.44 8.19 8.48
C LEU A 180 -19.62 8.53 7.23
N LEU A 181 -19.16 9.78 7.13
CA LEU A 181 -18.28 10.21 6.05
C LEU A 181 -17.00 9.36 5.96
N LEU A 182 -16.41 9.08 7.13
CA LEU A 182 -15.20 8.25 7.23
C LEU A 182 -15.51 6.75 7.03
N ALA A 183 -16.67 6.28 7.52
CA ALA A 183 -17.05 4.87 7.34
C ALA A 183 -17.27 4.50 5.87
N GLN A 184 -17.92 5.38 5.12
CA GLN A 184 -18.25 5.10 3.72
C GLN A 184 -17.16 5.51 2.73
N GLY A 185 -16.32 6.49 3.11
CA GLY A 185 -15.46 7.17 2.15
C GLY A 185 -16.27 7.86 1.04
N VAL A 186 -15.68 8.82 0.37
CA VAL A 186 -16.30 9.55 -0.73
C VAL A 186 -15.26 9.92 -1.77
N GLU A 187 -15.62 9.79 -3.03
CA GLU A 187 -14.86 10.33 -4.15
C GLU A 187 -15.75 11.28 -4.96
N GLY A 188 -15.25 12.48 -5.26
CA GLY A 188 -15.97 13.48 -6.04
C GLY A 188 -15.03 14.43 -6.76
N ILE A 189 -15.35 14.74 -8.01
CA ILE A 189 -14.59 15.66 -8.84
C ILE A 189 -15.49 16.86 -9.12
N ALA A 190 -15.06 18.04 -8.68
CA ALA A 190 -15.71 19.30 -8.93
C ALA A 190 -14.85 20.18 -9.85
N VAL A 191 -15.27 21.41 -10.08
CA VAL A 191 -14.49 22.38 -10.85
C VAL A 191 -13.40 22.97 -9.96
N GLY A 192 -12.14 22.69 -10.29
CA GLY A 192 -10.97 23.17 -9.51
C GLY A 192 -10.74 22.48 -8.17
N LEU A 193 -11.68 21.64 -7.71
CA LEU A 193 -11.61 20.91 -6.44
C LEU A 193 -11.92 19.43 -6.65
N SER A 194 -11.37 18.60 -5.79
CA SER A 194 -11.73 17.19 -5.70
C SER A 194 -11.80 16.76 -4.24
N SER A 195 -12.62 15.79 -3.94
CA SER A 195 -12.66 15.10 -2.64
C SER A 195 -12.35 13.63 -2.85
N LYS A 196 -11.42 13.08 -2.07
CA LYS A 196 -11.09 11.65 -2.03
C LYS A 196 -10.84 11.23 -0.60
N ILE A 197 -11.89 10.85 0.08
CA ILE A 197 -11.88 10.39 1.47
C ILE A 197 -11.95 8.86 1.44
N LEU A 198 -10.95 8.22 2.02
CA LEU A 198 -10.87 6.77 2.05
C LEU A 198 -11.79 6.20 3.14
N PRO A 199 -12.39 5.01 2.94
CA PRO A 199 -13.22 4.37 3.95
C PRO A 199 -12.39 3.85 5.12
N HIS A 200 -13.00 3.82 6.33
CA HIS A 200 -12.40 3.35 7.57
C HIS A 200 -13.29 2.33 8.26
N ASN A 201 -12.72 1.53 9.13
CA ASN A 201 -13.44 0.48 9.84
C ASN A 201 -14.41 1.04 10.88
N ILE A 202 -15.63 0.51 10.94
CA ILE A 202 -16.70 0.96 11.84
C ILE A 202 -16.31 0.80 13.32
N ASN A 203 -15.68 -0.30 13.68
CA ASN A 203 -15.24 -0.55 15.06
C ASN A 203 -14.18 0.45 15.49
N GLU A 204 -13.18 0.70 14.60
CA GLU A 204 -12.12 1.65 14.86
C GLU A 204 -12.64 3.08 14.95
N LEU A 205 -13.65 3.43 14.16
CA LEU A 205 -14.32 4.73 14.27
C LEU A 205 -15.06 4.91 15.59
N CYS A 206 -15.74 3.87 16.11
CA CYS A 206 -16.33 3.89 17.45
C CYS A 206 -15.26 4.07 18.52
N ASP A 207 -14.19 3.27 18.46
CA ASP A 207 -13.09 3.32 19.43
C ASP A 207 -12.39 4.69 19.43
N ALA A 208 -12.11 5.25 18.25
CA ALA A 208 -11.51 6.57 18.13
C ALA A 208 -12.43 7.70 18.61
N SER A 209 -13.76 7.59 18.38
CA SER A 209 -14.73 8.55 18.93
C SER A 209 -14.80 8.49 20.45
N ILE A 210 -14.76 7.29 21.03
CA ILE A 210 -14.70 7.08 22.48
C ILE A 210 -13.39 7.64 23.06
N ALA A 211 -12.25 7.36 22.43
CA ALA A 211 -10.94 7.88 22.84
C ALA A 211 -10.93 9.42 22.82
N TYR A 212 -11.43 10.03 21.75
CA TYR A 212 -11.58 11.49 21.68
C TYR A 212 -12.42 12.08 22.84
N LEU A 213 -13.57 11.47 23.14
CA LEU A 213 -14.43 11.90 24.26
C LEU A 213 -13.75 11.74 25.62
N ARG A 214 -12.87 10.74 25.78
CA ARG A 214 -12.03 10.52 26.96
C ARG A 214 -10.77 11.39 26.97
N LYS A 215 -10.51 12.17 25.90
CA LYS A 215 -9.31 12.98 25.69
C LYS A 215 -8.04 12.14 25.59
N GLU A 216 -8.14 10.95 25.04
CA GLU A 216 -7.05 10.01 24.71
C GLU A 216 -6.59 10.21 23.27
N GLU A 217 -5.37 9.81 22.97
CA GLU A 217 -4.84 9.80 21.59
C GLU A 217 -5.45 8.64 20.79
N PHE A 218 -5.65 8.87 19.50
CA PHE A 218 -6.15 7.85 18.58
C PHE A 218 -5.50 8.00 17.22
N HIS A 219 -5.43 6.87 16.48
CA HIS A 219 -4.98 6.83 15.10
C HIS A 219 -5.99 6.06 14.26
N LEU A 220 -6.27 6.56 13.07
CA LEU A 220 -7.19 5.95 12.11
C LEU A 220 -6.48 5.70 10.79
N TYR A 221 -6.64 4.49 10.29
CA TYR A 221 -6.11 4.08 8.99
C TYR A 221 -7.21 3.51 8.09
N PRO A 222 -7.13 3.73 6.77
CA PRO A 222 -8.13 3.21 5.84
C PRO A 222 -8.32 1.71 5.95
N ASP A 223 -9.56 1.26 5.71
CA ASP A 223 -9.95 -0.15 5.62
C ASP A 223 -10.83 -0.35 4.39
N PHE A 224 -10.47 -1.28 3.51
CA PHE A 224 -11.10 -1.47 2.22
C PHE A 224 -11.89 -2.77 2.15
N GLN A 225 -13.07 -2.73 1.53
CA GLN A 225 -13.90 -3.92 1.33
C GLN A 225 -13.21 -5.02 0.51
N THR A 226 -12.29 -4.63 -0.38
CA THR A 226 -11.52 -5.56 -1.22
C THR A 226 -10.37 -6.25 -0.50
N GLY A 227 -10.07 -5.86 0.76
CA GLY A 227 -8.95 -6.39 1.52
C GLY A 227 -7.60 -5.85 1.03
N GLY A 228 -6.62 -6.74 0.90
CA GLY A 228 -5.26 -6.41 0.53
C GLY A 228 -4.39 -5.95 1.71
N SER A 229 -3.20 -5.49 1.40
CA SER A 229 -2.28 -4.88 2.38
C SER A 229 -2.09 -3.41 2.08
N ILE A 230 -1.92 -2.59 3.14
CA ILE A 230 -1.75 -1.15 3.01
C ILE A 230 -0.49 -0.68 3.75
N ASP A 231 0.30 0.16 3.10
CA ASP A 231 1.40 0.93 3.70
C ASP A 231 0.93 2.36 3.95
N VAL A 232 0.89 2.72 5.22
CA VAL A 232 0.41 4.02 5.72
C VAL A 232 1.54 4.95 6.16
N SER A 233 2.81 4.57 5.94
CA SER A 233 3.99 5.35 6.37
C SER A 233 3.98 6.80 5.89
N ARG A 234 3.31 7.08 4.78
CA ARG A 234 3.18 8.40 4.15
C ARG A 234 1.74 8.93 4.13
N TYR A 235 0.85 8.35 4.95
CA TYR A 235 -0.58 8.68 4.94
C TYR A 235 -0.88 10.11 5.38
N ASN A 236 -0.10 10.63 6.33
CA ASN A 236 -0.23 11.98 6.88
C ASN A 236 -1.69 12.32 7.27
N ASP A 237 -2.34 11.44 8.04
CA ASP A 237 -3.73 11.60 8.52
C ASP A 237 -4.74 11.97 7.41
N GLY A 238 -4.50 11.53 6.18
CA GLY A 238 -5.38 11.80 5.04
C GLY A 238 -5.35 13.23 4.49
N GLU A 239 -4.38 14.05 4.89
CA GLU A 239 -4.19 15.39 4.35
C GLU A 239 -3.76 15.38 2.89
N ARG A 240 -3.99 16.51 2.22
CA ARG A 240 -3.54 16.73 0.84
C ARG A 240 -2.02 16.63 0.76
N GLY A 241 -1.53 15.75 -0.13
CA GLY A 241 -0.10 15.43 -0.26
C GLY A 241 0.30 14.15 0.44
N GLY A 242 -0.54 13.62 1.34
CA GLY A 242 -0.40 12.27 1.86
C GLY A 242 -0.60 11.21 0.78
N MET A 243 -0.12 10.00 1.02
CA MET A 243 -0.21 8.87 0.10
C MET A 243 -0.24 7.56 0.87
N VAL A 244 -1.07 6.65 0.42
CA VAL A 244 -1.03 5.24 0.84
C VAL A 244 -0.70 4.37 -0.35
N LYS A 245 0.03 3.27 -0.11
CA LYS A 245 0.22 2.22 -1.10
C LYS A 245 -0.62 1.02 -0.72
N VAL A 246 -1.34 0.48 -1.68
CA VAL A 246 -2.19 -0.70 -1.49
C VAL A 246 -1.70 -1.81 -2.39
N ARG A 247 -1.42 -2.98 -1.80
CA ARG A 247 -0.97 -4.19 -2.51
C ARG A 247 -2.03 -5.27 -2.50
N ALA A 248 -2.12 -5.97 -3.62
CA ALA A 248 -2.82 -7.24 -3.70
C ALA A 248 -2.20 -8.25 -2.74
N LYS A 249 -3.01 -9.18 -2.22
CA LYS A 249 -2.49 -10.30 -1.45
C LYS A 249 -2.15 -11.44 -2.39
N ILE A 250 -0.86 -11.69 -2.54
CA ILE A 250 -0.30 -12.68 -3.45
C ILE A 250 0.42 -13.73 -2.62
N ASN A 251 0.03 -15.00 -2.82
CA ASN A 251 0.63 -16.13 -2.14
C ASN A 251 1.29 -17.06 -3.17
N LYS A 252 2.33 -17.76 -2.77
CA LYS A 252 2.98 -18.80 -3.56
C LYS A 252 2.18 -20.10 -3.37
N LEU A 253 1.55 -20.59 -4.44
CA LEU A 253 0.85 -21.88 -4.44
C LEU A 253 1.85 -23.01 -4.59
N ASP A 254 2.75 -22.87 -5.56
CA ASP A 254 3.89 -23.75 -5.83
C ASP A 254 5.02 -22.94 -6.49
N ASN A 255 6.15 -23.61 -6.84
CA ASN A 255 7.30 -22.94 -7.46
C ASN A 255 7.03 -22.37 -8.87
N LYS A 256 5.88 -22.67 -9.46
CA LYS A 256 5.50 -22.25 -10.82
C LYS A 256 4.21 -21.46 -10.88
N THR A 257 3.51 -21.31 -9.75
CA THR A 257 2.19 -20.68 -9.70
C THR A 257 2.08 -19.75 -8.51
N LEU A 258 1.73 -18.50 -8.77
CA LEU A 258 1.31 -17.53 -7.75
C LEU A 258 -0.22 -17.41 -7.78
N VAL A 259 -0.84 -17.22 -6.62
CA VAL A 259 -2.28 -16.98 -6.47
C VAL A 259 -2.53 -15.62 -5.86
N ILE A 260 -3.38 -14.82 -6.50
CA ILE A 260 -3.85 -13.53 -5.97
C ILE A 260 -5.21 -13.79 -5.35
N THR A 261 -5.34 -13.53 -4.05
CA THR A 261 -6.57 -13.79 -3.26
C THR A 261 -7.33 -12.52 -2.90
N GLU A 262 -6.68 -11.36 -2.94
CA GLU A 262 -7.27 -10.06 -2.68
C GLU A 262 -6.66 -9.02 -3.63
N ILE A 263 -7.47 -8.07 -4.12
CA ILE A 263 -7.03 -7.04 -5.09
C ILE A 263 -6.99 -5.66 -4.44
N PRO A 264 -6.17 -4.73 -4.95
CA PRO A 264 -6.10 -3.38 -4.42
C PRO A 264 -7.41 -2.61 -4.59
N PHE A 265 -7.70 -1.73 -3.63
CA PHE A 265 -8.87 -0.86 -3.66
C PHE A 265 -8.98 -0.05 -4.96
N GLY A 266 -10.16 -0.03 -5.53
CA GLY A 266 -10.47 0.68 -6.78
C GLY A 266 -10.03 -0.05 -8.06
N LYS A 267 -9.57 -1.30 -7.95
CA LYS A 267 -9.26 -2.16 -9.08
C LYS A 267 -10.26 -3.32 -9.17
N THR A 268 -10.43 -3.85 -10.38
CA THR A 268 -11.27 -5.02 -10.65
C THR A 268 -10.40 -6.20 -11.07
N VAL A 269 -10.90 -7.42 -10.90
CA VAL A 269 -10.21 -8.66 -11.29
C VAL A 269 -9.81 -8.65 -12.77
N PRO A 270 -10.72 -8.34 -13.74
CA PRO A 270 -10.32 -8.22 -15.13
C PRO A 270 -9.26 -7.15 -15.35
N GLY A 271 -9.36 -5.99 -14.67
CA GLY A 271 -8.38 -4.91 -14.75
C GLY A 271 -6.99 -5.33 -14.30
N VAL A 272 -6.89 -6.08 -13.20
CA VAL A 272 -5.62 -6.63 -12.70
C VAL A 272 -5.08 -7.66 -13.69
N CYS A 273 -5.88 -8.60 -14.18
CA CYS A 273 -5.48 -9.59 -15.19
C CYS A 273 -4.94 -8.90 -16.47
N ASP A 274 -5.66 -7.90 -16.98
CA ASP A 274 -5.24 -7.13 -18.15
C ASP A 274 -3.90 -6.40 -17.92
N SER A 275 -3.70 -5.85 -16.72
CA SER A 275 -2.45 -5.16 -16.38
C SER A 275 -1.27 -6.13 -16.36
N ILE A 276 -1.47 -7.36 -15.86
CA ILE A 276 -0.48 -8.44 -15.83
C ILE A 276 -0.14 -8.88 -17.26
N VAL A 277 -1.14 -9.12 -18.10
CA VAL A 277 -0.95 -9.50 -19.51
C VAL A 277 -0.17 -8.41 -20.27
N LYS A 278 -0.57 -7.14 -20.14
CA LYS A 278 0.12 -6.01 -20.76
C LYS A 278 1.57 -5.87 -20.30
N ALA A 279 1.86 -6.14 -19.02
CA ALA A 279 3.23 -6.11 -18.50
C ALA A 279 4.05 -7.27 -19.08
N SER A 280 3.45 -8.45 -19.31
CA SER A 280 4.08 -9.60 -19.95
C SER A 280 4.35 -9.34 -21.44
N GLU A 281 3.39 -8.78 -22.18
CA GLU A 281 3.56 -8.41 -23.58
C GLU A 281 4.68 -7.39 -23.80
N LYS A 282 4.83 -6.45 -22.83
CA LYS A 282 5.95 -5.49 -22.80
C LYS A 282 7.26 -6.12 -22.33
N GLY A 283 7.29 -7.41 -22.05
CA GLY A 283 8.48 -8.13 -21.59
C GLY A 283 8.99 -7.77 -20.20
N LYS A 284 8.19 -7.05 -19.37
CA LYS A 284 8.59 -6.67 -18.01
C LYS A 284 8.47 -7.81 -17.01
N ILE A 285 7.58 -8.74 -17.27
CA ILE A 285 7.40 -9.98 -16.52
C ILE A 285 7.34 -11.16 -17.47
N LYS A 286 7.83 -12.33 -17.02
CA LYS A 286 7.77 -13.57 -17.79
C LYS A 286 6.79 -14.54 -17.16
N ILE A 287 5.58 -14.55 -17.69
CA ILE A 287 4.53 -15.49 -17.30
C ILE A 287 4.16 -16.37 -18.49
N ARG A 288 3.64 -17.54 -18.19
CA ARG A 288 3.08 -18.46 -19.20
C ARG A 288 1.61 -18.16 -19.46
N LYS A 289 0.82 -17.90 -18.42
CA LYS A 289 -0.63 -17.78 -18.46
C LYS A 289 -1.14 -17.09 -17.20
N VAL A 290 -2.24 -16.36 -17.33
CA VAL A 290 -3.08 -15.89 -16.23
C VAL A 290 -4.44 -16.56 -16.34
N GLU A 291 -4.97 -17.08 -15.26
CA GLU A 291 -6.31 -17.68 -15.16
C GLU A 291 -7.11 -17.01 -14.08
N ASP A 292 -8.30 -16.57 -14.41
CA ASP A 292 -9.27 -16.03 -13.47
C ASP A 292 -10.25 -17.14 -13.07
N LEU A 293 -10.18 -17.56 -11.81
CA LEU A 293 -11.07 -18.55 -11.18
C LEU A 293 -11.97 -17.91 -10.14
N THR A 294 -12.06 -16.57 -10.15
CA THR A 294 -12.84 -15.79 -9.20
C THR A 294 -14.31 -16.19 -9.22
N SER A 295 -14.83 -16.52 -8.03
CA SER A 295 -16.24 -16.83 -7.81
C SER A 295 -16.80 -15.92 -6.70
N GLU A 296 -17.07 -16.43 -5.52
CA GLU A 296 -17.42 -15.66 -4.32
C GLU A 296 -16.18 -14.93 -3.74
N LYS A 297 -15.01 -15.54 -3.91
CA LYS A 297 -13.71 -14.99 -3.50
C LYS A 297 -12.82 -14.78 -4.70
N VAL A 298 -11.94 -13.80 -4.61
CA VAL A 298 -10.93 -13.55 -5.65
C VAL A 298 -9.94 -14.71 -5.69
N GLU A 299 -9.74 -15.28 -6.87
CA GLU A 299 -8.73 -16.31 -7.14
C GLU A 299 -8.18 -16.12 -8.56
N ILE A 300 -7.01 -15.49 -8.68
CA ILE A 300 -6.30 -15.30 -9.95
C ILE A 300 -5.01 -16.11 -9.89
N LEU A 301 -4.86 -17.08 -10.78
CA LEU A 301 -3.65 -17.88 -10.92
C LEU A 301 -2.71 -17.25 -11.94
N VAL A 302 -1.46 -17.00 -11.53
CA VAL A 302 -0.39 -16.52 -12.41
C VAL A 302 0.64 -17.63 -12.56
N HIS A 303 0.64 -18.27 -13.74
CA HIS A 303 1.57 -19.34 -14.08
C HIS A 303 2.87 -18.77 -14.62
N LEU A 304 3.98 -19.11 -13.97
CA LEU A 304 5.31 -18.63 -14.33
C LEU A 304 5.89 -19.35 -15.52
N ALA A 305 6.74 -18.68 -16.29
CA ALA A 305 7.52 -19.32 -17.34
C ALA A 305 8.64 -20.19 -16.71
N PRO A 306 9.08 -21.26 -17.39
CA PRO A 306 10.18 -22.10 -16.90
C PRO A 306 11.45 -21.28 -16.63
N GLY A 307 12.12 -21.53 -15.52
CA GLY A 307 13.38 -20.89 -15.15
C GLY A 307 13.24 -19.45 -14.62
N VAL A 308 12.05 -19.03 -14.22
CA VAL A 308 11.77 -17.71 -13.62
C VAL A 308 11.53 -17.87 -12.12
N SER A 309 12.18 -17.03 -11.31
CA SER A 309 12.01 -17.02 -9.86
C SER A 309 10.62 -16.48 -9.45
N SER A 310 9.93 -17.19 -8.57
CA SER A 310 8.65 -16.79 -8.02
C SER A 310 8.74 -15.46 -7.26
N ASP A 311 9.79 -15.25 -6.47
CA ASP A 311 10.01 -14.05 -5.67
C ASP A 311 10.28 -12.83 -6.57
N LYS A 312 11.14 -13.00 -7.60
CA LYS A 312 11.36 -11.95 -8.61
C LYS A 312 10.08 -11.56 -9.34
N THR A 313 9.25 -12.54 -9.69
CA THR A 313 7.99 -12.26 -10.38
C THR A 313 6.99 -11.58 -9.44
N LEU A 314 6.96 -11.96 -8.17
CA LEU A 314 6.12 -11.29 -7.17
C LEU A 314 6.48 -9.81 -7.04
N ASP A 315 7.76 -9.48 -6.91
CA ASP A 315 8.22 -8.09 -6.92
C ASP A 315 7.90 -7.37 -8.23
N ALA A 316 8.05 -8.06 -9.37
CA ALA A 316 7.73 -7.50 -10.68
C ALA A 316 6.22 -7.24 -10.86
N LEU A 317 5.35 -8.09 -10.31
CA LEU A 317 3.91 -7.86 -10.28
C LEU A 317 3.58 -6.58 -9.51
N TYR A 318 4.19 -6.34 -8.36
CA TYR A 318 3.99 -5.08 -7.62
C TYR A 318 4.59 -3.86 -8.34
N ALA A 319 5.74 -4.01 -8.99
CA ALA A 319 6.42 -2.89 -9.65
C ALA A 319 5.79 -2.46 -10.98
N PHE A 320 5.18 -3.37 -11.74
CA PHE A 320 4.78 -3.13 -13.14
C PHE A 320 3.31 -3.35 -13.44
N THR A 321 2.51 -3.78 -12.47
CA THR A 321 1.09 -4.06 -12.68
C THR A 321 0.20 -3.36 -11.65
N ASP A 322 -1.10 -3.47 -11.82
CA ASP A 322 -2.08 -2.98 -10.86
C ASP A 322 -2.15 -3.79 -9.55
N CYS A 323 -1.21 -4.70 -9.31
CA CYS A 323 -1.07 -5.39 -8.03
C CYS A 323 -0.56 -4.47 -6.90
N GLU A 324 0.08 -3.35 -7.20
CA GLU A 324 0.35 -2.24 -6.27
C GLU A 324 -0.24 -0.95 -6.83
N VAL A 325 -0.98 -0.21 -6.02
CA VAL A 325 -1.60 1.08 -6.38
C VAL A 325 -1.27 2.13 -5.33
N SER A 326 -0.88 3.30 -5.78
CA SER A 326 -0.70 4.47 -4.90
C SER A 326 -1.96 5.32 -4.92
N ILE A 327 -2.49 5.66 -3.74
CA ILE A 327 -3.70 6.47 -3.58
C ILE A 327 -3.35 7.70 -2.76
N SER A 328 -3.64 8.89 -3.31
CA SER A 328 -3.47 10.15 -2.60
C SER A 328 -4.82 10.62 -2.08
N PRO A 329 -5.04 10.67 -0.76
CA PRO A 329 -6.26 11.20 -0.16
C PRO A 329 -6.34 12.72 -0.34
N ASN A 330 -7.54 13.25 -0.29
CA ASN A 330 -7.82 14.68 -0.28
C ASN A 330 -9.17 14.89 0.40
N CYS A 331 -9.17 15.21 1.66
CA CYS A 331 -10.38 15.36 2.46
C CYS A 331 -10.94 16.78 2.30
N CYS A 332 -11.71 16.99 1.23
CA CYS A 332 -12.46 18.21 0.97
C CYS A 332 -13.93 17.98 1.33
N VAL A 333 -14.50 18.86 2.16
CA VAL A 333 -15.88 18.78 2.67
C VAL A 333 -16.54 20.15 2.62
N ILE A 334 -17.87 20.19 2.55
CA ILE A 334 -18.64 21.41 2.72
C ILE A 334 -18.97 21.62 4.20
N ASP A 335 -18.64 22.79 4.71
CA ASP A 335 -18.99 23.26 6.02
C ASP A 335 -19.43 24.73 5.91
N GLU A 336 -20.55 25.12 6.53
CA GLU A 336 -21.08 26.48 6.46
C GLU A 336 -21.12 27.08 5.04
N LYS A 337 -21.55 26.27 4.06
CA LYS A 337 -21.62 26.63 2.62
C LYS A 337 -20.28 26.96 1.96
N LYS A 338 -19.16 26.51 2.55
CA LYS A 338 -17.80 26.70 2.01
C LYS A 338 -17.06 25.37 1.95
N PRO A 339 -16.18 25.16 0.96
CA PRO A 339 -15.30 23.99 0.92
C PRO A 339 -14.14 24.16 1.92
N HIS A 340 -13.91 23.15 2.74
CA HIS A 340 -12.81 23.06 3.71
C HIS A 340 -11.98 21.83 3.43
N PHE A 341 -10.66 21.96 3.60
CA PHE A 341 -9.71 20.85 3.56
C PHE A 341 -9.33 20.50 4.99
N LEU A 342 -9.63 19.27 5.39
CA LEU A 342 -9.42 18.77 6.75
C LEU A 342 -8.58 17.50 6.72
N ASN A 343 -8.05 17.09 7.86
CA ASN A 343 -7.51 15.76 8.04
C ASN A 343 -8.59 14.82 8.64
N VAL A 344 -8.31 13.53 8.62
CA VAL A 344 -9.25 12.49 9.06
C VAL A 344 -9.59 12.65 10.54
N SER A 345 -8.59 12.97 11.37
CA SER A 345 -8.79 13.20 12.80
C SER A 345 -9.71 14.41 13.07
N ALA A 346 -9.58 15.50 12.29
CA ALA A 346 -10.47 16.66 12.42
C ALA A 346 -11.92 16.33 12.01
N VAL A 347 -12.10 15.55 10.96
CA VAL A 347 -13.44 15.07 10.53
C VAL A 347 -14.06 14.20 11.62
N LEU A 348 -13.30 13.27 12.21
CA LEU A 348 -13.79 12.42 13.31
C LEU A 348 -14.23 13.26 14.50
N LYS A 349 -13.38 14.21 14.97
CA LYS A 349 -13.69 15.11 16.10
C LYS A 349 -14.97 15.87 15.85
N LYS A 350 -15.09 16.50 14.68
CA LYS A 350 -16.28 17.28 14.32
C LYS A 350 -17.54 16.42 14.23
N SER A 351 -17.45 15.22 13.67
CA SER A 351 -18.56 14.27 13.64
C SER A 351 -18.96 13.78 15.04
N THR A 352 -17.99 13.56 15.93
CA THR A 352 -18.25 13.14 17.32
C THR A 352 -18.91 14.27 18.12
N ASP A 353 -18.45 15.52 17.96
CA ASP A 353 -19.06 16.69 18.57
C ASP A 353 -20.50 16.90 18.07
N ASN A 354 -20.73 16.72 16.75
CA ASN A 354 -22.09 16.76 16.18
C ASN A 354 -22.98 15.65 16.76
N THR A 355 -22.46 14.44 16.93
CA THR A 355 -23.18 13.32 17.55
C THR A 355 -23.59 13.68 18.98
N LEU A 356 -22.67 14.22 19.79
CA LEU A 356 -22.95 14.67 21.15
C LEU A 356 -24.04 15.77 21.19
N ALA A 357 -23.95 16.74 20.29
CA ALA A 357 -24.93 17.83 20.17
C ALA A 357 -26.32 17.30 19.77
N LEU A 358 -26.38 16.36 18.83
CA LEU A 358 -27.65 15.74 18.41
C LEU A 358 -28.28 14.89 19.51
N LEU A 359 -27.50 14.08 20.21
CA LEU A 359 -28.00 13.31 21.36
C LEU A 359 -28.52 14.19 22.47
N ARG A 360 -27.82 15.31 22.76
CA ARG A 360 -28.31 16.33 23.72
C ARG A 360 -29.65 16.93 23.26
N LYS A 361 -29.71 17.36 21.99
CA LYS A 361 -30.93 17.92 21.39
C LYS A 361 -32.10 16.92 21.43
N GLU A 362 -31.85 15.65 21.17
CA GLU A 362 -32.86 14.59 21.29
C GLU A 362 -33.40 14.46 22.72
N LEU A 363 -32.52 14.46 23.73
CA LEU A 363 -32.91 14.39 25.16
C LEU A 363 -33.68 15.64 25.60
N GLU A 364 -33.25 16.85 25.19
CA GLU A 364 -33.94 18.09 25.47
C GLU A 364 -35.35 18.12 24.89
N ILE A 365 -35.52 17.69 23.62
CA ILE A 365 -36.86 17.58 23.00
C ILE A 365 -37.71 16.56 23.75
N ARG A 366 -37.16 15.41 24.09
CA ARG A 366 -37.90 14.38 24.83
C ARG A 366 -38.31 14.85 26.21
N LYS A 367 -37.41 15.55 26.91
CA LYS A 367 -37.72 16.19 28.21
C LYS A 367 -38.88 17.19 28.07
N GLY A 368 -38.83 18.06 27.05
CA GLY A 368 -39.92 19.01 26.78
C GLY A 368 -41.26 18.30 26.55
N GLU A 369 -41.30 17.21 25.75
CA GLU A 369 -42.52 16.42 25.54
C GLU A 369 -43.02 15.74 26.80
N LEU A 370 -42.14 15.26 27.66
CA LEU A 370 -42.51 14.65 28.94
C LEU A 370 -43.02 15.71 29.94
N LEU A 371 -42.41 16.89 29.97
CA LEU A 371 -42.89 18.01 30.81
C LEU A 371 -44.29 18.45 30.39
N GLU A 372 -44.57 18.60 29.09
CA GLU A 372 -45.90 18.86 28.57
C GLU A 372 -46.91 17.74 28.92
N SER A 373 -46.47 16.48 28.81
CA SER A 373 -47.28 15.30 29.16
C SER A 373 -47.57 15.27 30.66
N LEU A 374 -46.59 15.60 31.52
CA LEU A 374 -46.73 15.70 32.97
C LEU A 374 -47.70 16.80 33.34
N HIS A 375 -47.54 17.97 32.70
CA HIS A 375 -48.42 19.12 32.91
C HIS A 375 -49.88 18.78 32.64
N PHE A 376 -50.17 18.22 31.46
CA PHE A 376 -51.51 17.83 31.08
C PHE A 376 -52.07 16.69 31.93
N ALA A 377 -51.27 15.68 32.27
CA ALA A 377 -51.71 14.56 33.14
C ALA A 377 -52.08 15.07 34.55
N SER A 378 -51.33 16.05 35.07
CA SER A 378 -51.62 16.68 36.36
C SER A 378 -52.91 17.51 36.30
N LEU A 379 -53.10 18.28 35.22
CA LEU A 379 -54.30 19.06 34.98
C LEU A 379 -55.54 18.13 34.87
N GLU A 380 -55.46 17.05 34.06
CA GLU A 380 -56.51 16.08 33.86
C GLU A 380 -56.90 15.39 35.18
N LYS A 381 -55.91 15.01 35.99
CA LYS A 381 -56.10 14.39 37.30
C LYS A 381 -56.89 15.33 38.19
N ILE A 382 -56.47 16.60 38.40
CA ILE A 382 -57.15 17.58 39.27
C ILE A 382 -58.53 17.91 38.73
N PHE A 383 -58.72 18.14 37.45
CA PHE A 383 -59.99 18.44 36.80
C PHE A 383 -61.02 17.36 37.06
N ILE A 384 -60.61 16.06 37.05
CA ILE A 384 -61.50 14.94 37.28
C ILE A 384 -61.74 14.68 38.78
N GLU A 385 -60.70 14.73 39.64
CA GLU A 385 -60.77 14.49 41.08
C GLU A 385 -61.66 15.56 41.79
N GLU A 386 -61.42 16.82 41.47
CA GLU A 386 -62.20 17.95 42.01
C GLU A 386 -63.56 18.10 41.33
N ARG A 387 -63.87 17.22 40.35
CA ARG A 387 -65.14 17.19 39.62
C ARG A 387 -65.53 18.53 39.01
N ILE A 388 -64.56 19.34 38.57
CA ILE A 388 -64.79 20.72 38.03
C ILE A 388 -65.82 20.70 36.91
N TYR A 389 -65.81 19.63 36.09
CA TYR A 389 -66.80 19.39 35.01
C TYR A 389 -68.26 19.18 35.49
N LYS A 390 -68.49 19.08 36.79
CA LYS A 390 -69.87 18.98 37.41
C LYS A 390 -70.27 20.24 38.18
N ASP A 391 -69.48 21.25 38.19
CA ASP A 391 -69.78 22.54 38.91
C ASP A 391 -70.93 23.21 38.17
N LYS A 392 -71.92 23.73 38.97
CA LYS A 392 -73.10 24.42 38.42
C LYS A 392 -72.75 25.63 37.58
N LYS A 393 -71.70 26.40 37.98
CA LYS A 393 -71.20 27.50 37.18
C LYS A 393 -70.60 27.10 35.80
N PHE A 394 -69.98 25.89 35.69
CA PHE A 394 -69.51 25.32 34.42
C PHE A 394 -70.69 24.89 33.60
N GLU A 395 -71.65 24.16 34.13
CA GLU A 395 -72.87 23.68 33.45
C GLU A 395 -73.76 24.80 32.91
N GLN A 396 -73.81 25.97 33.61
CA GLN A 396 -74.62 27.12 33.29
C GLN A 396 -73.84 28.24 32.61
N ALA A 397 -72.59 28.04 32.15
CA ALA A 397 -71.79 29.05 31.48
C ALA A 397 -72.43 29.51 30.16
N GLU A 398 -72.59 30.84 30.03
CA GLU A 398 -73.24 31.43 28.86
C GLU A 398 -72.46 31.27 27.55
N ASN A 399 -71.16 31.16 27.69
CA ASN A 399 -70.22 30.98 26.52
C ASN A 399 -68.98 30.20 26.90
N MET A 400 -68.20 29.85 25.94
CA MET A 400 -66.95 29.08 26.09
C MET A 400 -65.91 29.84 26.94
N ASP A 401 -65.82 31.13 26.81
CA ASP A 401 -64.90 31.97 27.60
C ASP A 401 -65.25 31.99 29.10
N ALA A 402 -66.49 32.10 29.45
CA ALA A 402 -66.97 32.04 30.85
C ALA A 402 -66.73 30.66 31.45
N ALA A 403 -66.88 29.59 30.66
CA ALA A 403 -66.54 28.24 31.09
C ALA A 403 -65.03 28.08 31.34
N CYS A 404 -64.18 28.65 30.48
CA CYS A 404 -62.72 28.66 30.60
C CYS A 404 -62.30 29.42 31.86
N GLU A 405 -62.86 30.66 32.11
CA GLU A 405 -62.59 31.46 33.31
C GLU A 405 -62.93 30.69 34.59
N HIS A 406 -64.10 30.04 34.63
CA HIS A 406 -64.48 29.17 35.77
C HIS A 406 -63.49 28.02 36.01
N ILE A 407 -63.07 27.32 34.98
CA ILE A 407 -62.07 26.24 35.11
C ILE A 407 -60.77 26.79 35.64
N ASP A 408 -60.30 27.93 35.12
CA ASP A 408 -59.09 28.61 35.53
C ASP A 408 -59.14 29.06 37.05
N GLU A 409 -60.26 29.65 37.45
CA GLU A 409 -60.53 30.05 38.87
C GLU A 409 -60.44 28.76 39.79
N ARG A 410 -60.97 27.64 39.36
CA ARG A 410 -60.97 26.42 40.13
C ARG A 410 -59.60 25.69 40.11
N LEU A 411 -58.79 25.88 39.13
CA LEU A 411 -57.42 25.33 39.00
C LEU A 411 -56.40 26.23 39.77
N THR A 412 -56.71 27.52 40.03
CA THR A 412 -55.77 28.47 40.66
C THR A 412 -55.12 27.94 41.96
N PRO A 413 -55.86 27.28 42.91
CA PRO A 413 -55.28 26.75 44.14
C PRO A 413 -54.18 25.66 43.91
N PHE A 414 -54.18 25.00 42.73
CA PHE A 414 -53.28 23.90 42.35
C PHE A 414 -52.15 24.38 41.51
N TYR A 415 -52.06 25.65 41.07
CA TYR A 415 -51.01 26.20 40.23
C TYR A 415 -49.58 25.88 40.69
N PRO A 416 -49.24 25.89 42.00
CA PRO A 416 -47.92 25.52 42.45
C PRO A 416 -47.51 24.08 42.19
N GLN A 417 -48.44 23.20 41.80
CA GLN A 417 -48.23 21.80 41.51
C GLN A 417 -47.94 21.51 40.01
N PHE A 418 -48.21 22.53 39.19
CA PHE A 418 -48.02 22.41 37.74
C PHE A 418 -46.61 22.77 37.30
N VAL A 419 -46.20 22.23 36.19
CA VAL A 419 -44.86 22.43 35.61
C VAL A 419 -44.71 23.85 35.04
N ARG A 420 -45.78 24.41 34.51
CA ARG A 420 -45.86 25.76 33.94
C ARG A 420 -47.20 26.39 34.19
N GLU A 421 -47.38 27.68 33.86
CA GLU A 421 -48.67 28.38 33.92
C GLU A 421 -49.68 27.70 32.99
N VAL A 422 -50.95 27.70 33.48
CA VAL A 422 -52.06 27.11 32.73
C VAL A 422 -52.47 28.08 31.63
N THR A 423 -52.55 27.61 30.41
CA THR A 423 -52.97 28.43 29.28
C THR A 423 -54.44 28.16 28.92
N LYS A 424 -55.07 29.09 28.19
CA LYS A 424 -56.41 28.87 27.64
C LYS A 424 -56.50 27.65 26.77
N GLU A 425 -55.45 27.33 26.04
CA GLU A 425 -55.38 26.08 25.20
C GLU A 425 -55.41 24.82 26.08
N ASP A 426 -54.71 24.81 27.20
CA ASP A 426 -54.75 23.69 28.15
C ASP A 426 -56.17 23.46 28.68
N ILE A 427 -56.91 24.56 29.01
CA ILE A 427 -58.27 24.49 29.49
C ILE A 427 -59.21 23.99 28.39
N LEU A 428 -59.06 24.44 27.14
CA LEU A 428 -59.82 23.94 26.02
C LEU A 428 -59.60 22.42 25.81
N ARG A 429 -58.38 21.94 25.92
CA ARG A 429 -58.04 20.51 25.87
C ARG A 429 -58.70 19.71 27.01
N LEU A 430 -58.81 20.29 28.20
CA LEU A 430 -59.55 19.62 29.32
C LEU A 430 -61.02 19.48 28.98
N MET A 431 -61.62 20.48 28.31
CA MET A 431 -63.03 20.42 27.89
C MET A 431 -63.29 19.42 26.77
N GLU A 432 -62.26 19.08 25.99
CA GLU A 432 -62.37 18.03 24.94
C GLU A 432 -62.32 16.61 25.51
N ILE A 433 -62.07 16.42 26.79
CA ILE A 433 -61.99 15.09 27.42
C ILE A 433 -63.38 14.39 27.35
N LYS A 434 -63.34 13.25 26.64
CA LYS A 434 -64.60 12.45 26.44
C LYS A 434 -65.11 11.94 27.79
N MET A 435 -66.43 12.01 28.02
CA MET A 435 -67.10 11.48 29.24
C MET A 435 -66.77 10.01 29.52
N ALA A 436 -66.52 9.18 28.48
CA ALA A 436 -66.08 7.81 28.65
C ALA A 436 -64.70 7.70 29.31
N ARG A 437 -63.80 8.68 29.14
CA ARG A 437 -62.48 8.75 29.81
C ARG A 437 -62.65 9.13 31.27
N ILE A 438 -63.51 10.06 31.55
CA ILE A 438 -63.84 10.50 32.94
C ILE A 438 -64.46 9.34 33.75
N LEU A 439 -65.40 8.59 33.15
CA LEU A 439 -66.03 7.41 33.78
C LEU A 439 -65.07 6.24 34.03
N LYS A 440 -64.01 6.11 33.22
CA LYS A 440 -62.97 5.08 33.34
C LYS A 440 -61.77 5.58 34.14
N PHE A 441 -61.80 6.80 34.65
CA PHE A 441 -60.65 7.37 35.37
C PHE A 441 -60.38 6.53 36.66
N ASN A 442 -59.12 6.14 36.84
CA ASN A 442 -58.61 5.48 38.02
C ASN A 442 -57.45 6.30 38.55
N LYS A 443 -57.59 6.80 39.78
CA LYS A 443 -56.63 7.62 40.49
C LYS A 443 -55.29 6.96 40.58
N ASP A 444 -55.21 5.69 41.02
CA ASP A 444 -53.96 4.97 41.23
C ASP A 444 -53.17 4.86 39.91
N LYS A 445 -53.87 4.56 38.80
CA LYS A 445 -53.26 4.50 37.47
C LYS A 445 -52.78 5.88 36.98
N ALA A 446 -53.48 6.96 37.33
CA ALA A 446 -53.04 8.32 37.00
C ALA A 446 -51.76 8.66 37.77
N ASP A 447 -51.72 8.32 39.08
CA ASP A 447 -50.57 8.53 39.94
C ASP A 447 -49.36 7.70 39.47
N GLU A 448 -49.55 6.41 39.11
CA GLU A 448 -48.51 5.59 38.51
C GLU A 448 -47.97 6.18 37.21
N ASN A 449 -48.84 6.68 36.33
CA ASN A 449 -48.43 7.30 35.08
C ASN A 449 -47.62 8.58 35.32
N ILE A 450 -48.05 9.43 36.25
CA ILE A 450 -47.32 10.65 36.67
C ILE A 450 -45.98 10.29 37.27
N ALA A 451 -45.92 9.26 38.14
CA ALA A 451 -44.66 8.81 38.73
C ALA A 451 -43.68 8.30 37.67
N ARG A 452 -44.15 7.50 36.70
CA ARG A 452 -43.35 7.00 35.60
C ARG A 452 -42.79 8.15 34.72
N ILE A 453 -43.63 9.16 34.41
CA ILE A 453 -43.16 10.32 33.63
C ILE A 453 -42.07 11.10 34.38
N LYS A 454 -42.21 11.27 35.70
CA LYS A 454 -41.18 11.90 36.51
C LYS A 454 -39.90 11.13 36.55
N GLU A 455 -39.98 9.80 36.71
CA GLU A 455 -38.80 8.93 36.66
C GLU A 455 -38.09 9.01 35.32
N GLU A 456 -38.82 9.02 34.17
CA GLU A 456 -38.25 9.22 32.85
C GLU A 456 -37.57 10.61 32.72
N ILE A 457 -38.14 11.65 33.30
CA ILE A 457 -37.53 13.02 33.33
C ILE A 457 -36.23 13.00 34.14
N ASP A 458 -36.26 12.40 35.34
CA ASP A 458 -35.05 12.30 36.19
C ASP A 458 -33.95 11.53 35.51
N GLU A 459 -34.26 10.44 34.78
CA GLU A 459 -33.30 9.68 33.97
C GLU A 459 -32.72 10.56 32.85
N ILE A 460 -33.56 11.34 32.16
CA ILE A 460 -33.10 12.26 31.12
C ILE A 460 -32.21 13.36 31.69
N ASP A 461 -32.54 13.89 32.84
CA ASP A 461 -31.74 14.91 33.51
C ASP A 461 -30.36 14.37 33.93
N TYR A 462 -30.32 13.14 34.40
CA TYR A 462 -29.07 12.46 34.68
C TYR A 462 -28.21 12.31 33.40
N LYS A 463 -28.81 11.86 32.28
CA LYS A 463 -28.12 11.74 30.98
C LYS A 463 -27.65 13.11 30.45
N LEU A 464 -28.43 14.15 30.60
CA LEU A 464 -28.05 15.52 30.20
C LEU A 464 -26.87 16.04 31.02
N ALA A 465 -26.86 15.76 32.34
CA ALA A 465 -25.75 16.11 33.21
C ALA A 465 -24.47 15.33 32.89
N HIS A 466 -24.60 14.12 32.37
CA HIS A 466 -23.50 13.22 32.03
C HIS A 466 -23.46 12.92 30.52
N ILE A 467 -23.67 13.94 29.68
CA ILE A 467 -23.86 13.76 28.23
C ILE A 467 -22.66 13.10 27.53
N VAL A 468 -21.46 13.33 28.02
CA VAL A 468 -20.24 12.68 27.48
C VAL A 468 -20.30 11.16 27.71
N SER A 469 -20.63 10.74 28.93
CA SER A 469 -20.79 9.31 29.24
C SER A 469 -21.88 8.64 28.41
N TYR A 470 -23.02 9.32 28.25
CA TYR A 470 -24.13 8.87 27.42
C TYR A 470 -23.73 8.74 25.94
N THR A 471 -22.89 9.66 25.45
CA THR A 471 -22.37 9.58 24.07
C THR A 471 -21.39 8.41 23.92
N ILE A 472 -20.59 8.10 24.94
CA ILE A 472 -19.73 6.93 24.95
C ILE A 472 -20.56 5.64 24.91
N GLU A 473 -21.59 5.53 25.75
CA GLU A 473 -22.54 4.40 25.76
C GLU A 473 -23.21 4.21 24.38
N TRP A 474 -23.52 5.31 23.69
CA TRP A 474 -24.06 5.27 22.33
C TRP A 474 -23.11 4.59 21.36
N TYR A 475 -21.81 4.96 21.35
CA TYR A 475 -20.82 4.32 20.49
C TYR A 475 -20.55 2.86 20.88
N GLU A 476 -20.53 2.54 22.16
CA GLU A 476 -20.40 1.17 22.66
C GLU A 476 -21.61 0.31 22.22
N MET A 477 -22.82 0.85 22.32
CA MET A 477 -24.03 0.19 21.83
C MET A 477 -23.96 -0.08 20.32
N LEU A 478 -23.52 0.88 19.50
CA LEU A 478 -23.35 0.70 18.06
C LEU A 478 -22.32 -0.39 17.76
N LYS A 479 -21.16 -0.36 18.42
CA LYS A 479 -20.11 -1.36 18.28
C LYS A 479 -20.60 -2.76 18.65
N ASN A 480 -21.29 -2.90 19.78
CA ASN A 480 -21.83 -4.19 20.23
C ASN A 480 -22.91 -4.74 19.30
N LYS A 481 -23.77 -3.87 18.77
CA LYS A 481 -24.91 -4.27 17.93
C LYS A 481 -24.50 -4.61 16.49
N TYR A 482 -23.53 -3.88 15.93
CA TYR A 482 -23.21 -3.96 14.51
C TYR A 482 -21.77 -4.39 14.22
N GLY A 483 -20.84 -4.18 15.15
CA GLY A 483 -19.41 -4.30 14.91
C GLY A 483 -18.95 -5.70 14.47
N ALA A 484 -19.63 -6.75 14.90
CA ALA A 484 -19.31 -8.13 14.51
C ALA A 484 -19.40 -8.37 12.99
N ASN A 485 -20.23 -7.58 12.29
CA ASN A 485 -20.41 -7.70 10.83
C ASN A 485 -19.32 -6.98 10.03
N TYR A 486 -18.50 -6.14 10.69
CA TYR A 486 -17.49 -5.30 10.03
C TYR A 486 -16.09 -5.49 10.63
N PRO A 487 -15.51 -6.71 10.56
CA PRO A 487 -14.11 -6.91 10.93
C PRO A 487 -13.20 -6.15 9.99
N ARG A 488 -12.01 -5.73 10.46
CA ARG A 488 -11.01 -5.14 9.58
C ARG A 488 -10.59 -6.13 8.48
N ARG A 489 -10.56 -5.68 7.23
CA ARG A 489 -10.21 -6.51 6.06
C ARG A 489 -8.81 -6.22 5.53
N THR A 490 -8.37 -4.96 5.58
CA THR A 490 -7.08 -4.54 5.04
C THR A 490 -5.97 -4.69 6.06
N GLU A 491 -4.90 -5.39 5.71
CA GLU A 491 -3.75 -5.63 6.57
C GLU A 491 -2.78 -4.44 6.56
N LEU A 492 -2.42 -3.92 7.74
CA LEU A 492 -1.41 -2.85 7.88
C LEU A 492 -0.02 -3.47 7.79
N ARG A 493 0.79 -3.02 6.81
CA ARG A 493 2.18 -3.46 6.61
C ARG A 493 3.05 -2.31 6.12
N ASN A 494 4.31 -2.29 6.51
CA ASN A 494 5.32 -1.47 5.84
C ASN A 494 5.82 -2.22 4.59
N PHE A 495 5.92 -1.52 3.47
CA PHE A 495 6.38 -2.14 2.23
C PHE A 495 7.84 -1.83 1.97
N ASP A 496 8.62 -2.88 1.68
CA ASP A 496 9.98 -2.71 1.17
C ASP A 496 9.95 -1.96 -0.16
N THR A 497 10.95 -1.09 -0.35
CA THR A 497 11.08 -0.35 -1.60
C THR A 497 11.57 -1.29 -2.70
N ILE A 498 10.72 -1.59 -3.66
CA ILE A 498 11.08 -2.38 -4.84
C ILE A 498 11.75 -1.45 -5.86
N GLU A 499 13.05 -1.67 -6.10
CA GLU A 499 13.75 -0.99 -7.17
C GLU A 499 13.41 -1.65 -8.51
N ALA A 500 12.54 -1.01 -9.29
CA ALA A 500 12.08 -1.54 -10.58
C ALA A 500 13.21 -1.98 -11.52
N ALA A 501 14.35 -1.29 -11.49
CA ALA A 501 15.52 -1.64 -12.27
C ALA A 501 16.18 -2.99 -11.89
N LYS A 502 16.03 -3.44 -10.64
CA LYS A 502 16.57 -4.74 -10.19
C LYS A 502 15.65 -5.91 -10.54
N VAL A 503 14.39 -5.63 -10.78
CA VAL A 503 13.35 -6.65 -10.97
C VAL A 503 13.06 -6.89 -12.45
N VAL A 504 13.33 -5.87 -13.30
CA VAL A 504 13.17 -6.00 -14.75
C VAL A 504 14.14 -7.02 -15.30
N GLU A 505 13.63 -7.95 -16.11
CA GLU A 505 14.47 -8.88 -16.83
C GLU A 505 15.11 -8.25 -18.07
N ALA A 506 16.39 -8.61 -18.33
CA ALA A 506 17.13 -8.18 -19.51
C ALA A 506 16.63 -8.95 -20.75
N ASN A 507 15.55 -8.48 -21.37
CA ASN A 507 14.88 -9.12 -22.51
C ASN A 507 15.23 -8.49 -23.86
N GLU A 508 15.96 -7.38 -23.84
CA GLU A 508 16.43 -6.67 -25.03
C GLU A 508 17.92 -6.94 -25.27
N LYS A 509 18.35 -6.80 -26.51
CA LYS A 509 19.76 -6.93 -26.91
C LYS A 509 20.29 -5.57 -27.33
N LEU A 510 21.36 -5.12 -26.67
CA LEU A 510 22.06 -3.88 -27.02
C LEU A 510 23.08 -4.14 -28.13
N TYR A 511 23.05 -3.31 -29.16
CA TYR A 511 23.98 -3.32 -30.29
C TYR A 511 24.66 -1.99 -30.44
N ILE A 512 25.85 -2.01 -31.09
CA ILE A 512 26.64 -0.82 -31.35
C ILE A 512 27.14 -0.79 -32.79
N ASN A 513 27.00 0.36 -33.45
CA ASN A 513 27.69 0.71 -34.69
C ASN A 513 28.78 1.73 -34.37
N ARG A 514 30.04 1.25 -34.30
CA ARG A 514 31.20 2.10 -33.94
C ARG A 514 31.61 3.07 -35.04
N GLU A 515 31.35 2.75 -36.32
CA GLU A 515 31.72 3.59 -37.49
C GLU A 515 30.81 4.81 -37.56
N ASP A 516 29.52 4.60 -37.44
CA ASP A 516 28.52 5.65 -37.53
C ASP A 516 28.23 6.33 -36.21
N GLY A 517 28.60 5.72 -35.08
CA GLY A 517 28.44 6.25 -33.74
C GLY A 517 27.03 6.08 -33.18
N PHE A 518 26.34 4.97 -33.47
CA PHE A 518 25.02 4.64 -32.99
C PHE A 518 25.04 3.47 -32.00
N ILE A 519 24.17 3.54 -31.01
CA ILE A 519 23.83 2.41 -30.12
C ILE A 519 22.33 2.22 -30.10
N GLY A 520 21.84 1.01 -29.77
CA GLY A 520 20.40 0.77 -29.60
C GLY A 520 20.00 -0.69 -29.73
N THR A 521 18.74 -0.98 -29.41
CA THR A 521 18.17 -2.33 -29.47
C THR A 521 17.70 -2.70 -30.87
N GLY A 522 17.40 -1.71 -31.70
CA GLY A 522 16.98 -1.87 -33.08
C GLY A 522 18.10 -2.17 -34.10
N LEU A 523 19.38 -2.06 -33.69
CA LEU A 523 20.56 -2.23 -34.56
C LEU A 523 20.98 -3.71 -34.73
N LYS A 524 20.06 -4.61 -35.04
CA LYS A 524 20.25 -6.07 -35.07
C LYS A 524 21.32 -6.59 -36.04
N LYS A 525 21.82 -5.76 -36.95
CA LYS A 525 22.87 -6.12 -37.92
C LYS A 525 24.28 -5.73 -37.48
N ASP A 526 24.38 -4.93 -36.41
CA ASP A 526 25.63 -4.38 -35.90
C ASP A 526 26.22 -5.27 -34.76
N GLU A 527 27.31 -4.81 -34.15
CA GLU A 527 28.01 -5.53 -33.07
C GLU A 527 27.14 -5.71 -31.85
N PHE A 528 26.88 -6.94 -31.39
CA PHE A 528 26.19 -7.22 -30.13
C PHE A 528 27.08 -6.87 -28.94
N VAL A 529 26.54 -6.13 -27.98
CA VAL A 529 27.23 -5.71 -26.76
C VAL A 529 26.84 -6.58 -25.57
N THR A 530 25.56 -6.56 -25.17
CA THR A 530 25.05 -7.27 -23.99
C THR A 530 23.52 -7.34 -24.03
N ASN A 531 22.92 -8.14 -23.13
CA ASN A 531 21.50 -8.08 -22.88
C ASN A 531 21.20 -6.93 -21.92
N CYS A 532 20.09 -6.24 -22.13
CA CYS A 532 19.62 -5.10 -21.34
C CYS A 532 18.11 -5.08 -21.24
N SER A 533 17.58 -4.20 -20.42
CA SER A 533 16.16 -3.86 -20.37
C SER A 533 15.92 -2.45 -20.95
N ASP A 534 14.68 -2.13 -21.26
CA ASP A 534 14.24 -0.79 -21.70
C ASP A 534 14.42 0.28 -20.61
N MET A 535 14.66 -0.13 -19.37
CA MET A 535 14.87 0.74 -18.21
C MET A 535 16.33 0.96 -17.87
N ASP A 536 17.25 0.21 -18.47
CA ASP A 536 18.67 0.30 -18.18
C ASP A 536 19.30 1.60 -18.69
N ASP A 537 20.35 2.00 -18.00
CA ASP A 537 21.27 3.05 -18.43
C ASP A 537 22.50 2.41 -19.09
N ILE A 538 23.06 3.06 -20.09
CA ILE A 538 24.23 2.59 -20.84
C ILE A 538 25.37 3.58 -20.63
N ILE A 539 26.53 3.08 -20.17
CA ILE A 539 27.75 3.86 -20.08
C ILE A 539 28.58 3.72 -21.37
N ILE A 540 29.10 4.82 -21.84
CA ILE A 540 29.88 4.90 -23.08
C ILE A 540 31.17 5.64 -22.79
N PHE A 541 32.33 5.02 -23.12
CA PHE A 541 33.63 5.66 -23.09
C PHE A 541 34.14 5.91 -24.50
N TYR A 542 34.83 7.04 -24.71
CA TYR A 542 35.42 7.46 -25.98
C TYR A 542 36.94 7.43 -25.91
N LYS A 543 37.56 7.35 -27.08
CA LYS A 543 39.04 7.27 -27.18
C LYS A 543 39.77 8.55 -26.70
N ASP A 544 39.10 9.67 -26.65
CA ASP A 544 39.61 10.96 -26.14
C ASP A 544 39.55 11.07 -24.61
N GLY A 545 38.97 10.10 -23.91
CA GLY A 545 38.84 10.06 -22.45
C GLY A 545 37.48 10.51 -21.94
N LYS A 546 36.63 11.03 -22.78
CA LYS A 546 35.26 11.38 -22.38
C LYS A 546 34.43 10.15 -22.15
N TYR A 547 33.39 10.31 -21.32
CA TYR A 547 32.35 9.29 -21.11
C TYR A 547 31.02 9.93 -20.71
N LYS A 548 29.93 9.24 -20.99
CA LYS A 548 28.57 9.64 -20.61
C LYS A 548 27.68 8.42 -20.34
N VAL A 549 26.57 8.66 -19.67
CA VAL A 549 25.52 7.66 -19.48
C VAL A 549 24.26 8.15 -20.18
N VAL A 550 23.61 7.25 -20.94
CA VAL A 550 22.37 7.50 -21.65
C VAL A 550 21.39 6.37 -21.37
N ARG A 551 20.10 6.62 -21.55
CA ARG A 551 19.09 5.57 -21.42
C ARG A 551 19.06 4.67 -22.66
N VAL A 552 18.68 3.40 -22.48
CA VAL A 552 18.41 2.48 -23.59
C VAL A 552 17.34 3.04 -24.51
N SER A 553 17.56 2.93 -25.82
CA SER A 553 16.60 3.31 -26.86
C SER A 553 16.79 2.43 -28.09
N ASP A 554 15.83 2.43 -29.02
CA ASP A 554 15.90 1.64 -30.25
C ASP A 554 17.10 1.99 -31.12
N LYS A 555 17.39 3.29 -31.26
CA LYS A 555 18.54 3.81 -32.02
C LYS A 555 18.86 5.22 -31.54
N MET A 556 20.08 5.43 -31.06
CA MET A 556 20.56 6.74 -30.59
C MET A 556 21.93 7.04 -31.13
N PHE A 557 22.13 8.24 -31.65
CA PHE A 557 23.45 8.75 -31.99
C PHE A 557 24.17 9.20 -30.74
N VAL A 558 25.32 8.60 -30.47
CA VAL A 558 26.11 8.91 -29.26
C VAL A 558 27.45 9.53 -29.54
N GLY A 559 27.86 9.58 -30.78
CA GLY A 559 29.14 10.12 -31.24
C GLY A 559 30.11 9.06 -31.73
N LYS A 560 31.15 9.50 -32.49
CA LYS A 560 32.17 8.60 -33.03
C LYS A 560 33.29 8.33 -32.03
N ASN A 561 34.23 7.45 -32.41
CA ASN A 561 35.38 7.06 -31.57
C ASN A 561 35.04 6.38 -30.26
N ILE A 562 33.97 5.60 -30.26
CA ILE A 562 33.52 4.82 -29.11
C ILE A 562 34.57 3.75 -28.78
N LEU A 563 35.00 3.71 -27.53
CA LEU A 563 35.97 2.75 -26.99
C LEU A 563 35.27 1.57 -26.32
N TYR A 564 34.32 1.84 -25.41
CA TYR A 564 33.62 0.85 -24.61
C TYR A 564 32.17 1.25 -24.43
N VAL A 565 31.28 0.25 -24.40
CA VAL A 565 29.83 0.39 -24.12
C VAL A 565 29.39 -0.80 -23.28
N ASN A 566 28.61 -0.56 -22.23
CA ASN A 566 27.96 -1.60 -21.47
C ASN A 566 26.78 -1.01 -20.66
N VAL A 567 25.96 -1.88 -20.04
CA VAL A 567 24.93 -1.46 -19.07
C VAL A 567 25.61 -0.82 -17.84
N PHE A 568 25.08 0.32 -17.41
CA PHE A 568 25.51 1.05 -16.22
C PHE A 568 24.62 0.71 -15.05
N LYS A 569 25.19 0.19 -13.97
CA LYS A 569 24.49 -0.08 -12.71
C LYS A 569 24.80 1.04 -11.72
N LYS A 570 23.77 1.80 -11.33
CA LYS A 570 23.90 2.83 -10.30
C LYS A 570 24.26 2.20 -8.95
N ASN A 571 25.14 2.88 -8.19
CA ASN A 571 25.66 2.41 -6.89
C ASN A 571 26.51 1.13 -6.95
N ASP A 572 26.97 0.70 -8.14
CA ASP A 572 27.91 -0.40 -8.28
C ASP A 572 29.34 0.07 -7.92
N SER A 573 29.79 -0.30 -6.73
CA SER A 573 31.17 -0.02 -6.26
C SER A 573 32.18 -1.08 -6.73
N ARG A 574 31.74 -2.21 -7.28
CA ARG A 574 32.61 -3.33 -7.65
C ARG A 574 33.15 -3.27 -9.08
N THR A 575 32.45 -2.57 -9.97
CA THR A 575 32.96 -2.37 -11.34
C THR A 575 34.08 -1.33 -11.32
N ILE A 576 35.31 -1.79 -11.54
CA ILE A 576 36.52 -0.95 -11.56
C ILE A 576 37.01 -0.80 -13.00
N TYR A 577 37.26 0.43 -13.40
CA TYR A 577 37.86 0.78 -14.68
C TYR A 577 39.36 0.97 -14.52
N ASN A 578 40.15 0.16 -15.25
CA ASN A 578 41.59 0.28 -15.31
C ASN A 578 41.94 1.07 -16.57
N LEU A 579 42.69 2.14 -16.42
CA LEU A 579 42.93 3.11 -17.48
C LEU A 579 44.40 3.52 -17.55
N VAL A 580 44.97 3.52 -18.77
CA VAL A 580 46.18 4.22 -19.09
C VAL A 580 45.87 5.27 -20.14
N TYR A 581 46.24 6.50 -19.93
CA TYR A 581 46.03 7.62 -20.86
C TYR A 581 47.27 8.51 -21.00
N ARG A 582 47.35 9.19 -22.12
CA ARG A 582 48.29 10.28 -22.36
C ARG A 582 47.58 11.60 -22.12
N ASP A 583 48.12 12.45 -21.29
CA ASP A 583 47.55 13.75 -20.97
C ASP A 583 48.05 14.83 -21.97
N GLY A 584 47.14 15.26 -22.84
CA GLY A 584 47.45 16.18 -23.92
C GLY A 584 48.26 15.57 -25.07
N LYS A 585 48.56 16.34 -26.07
CA LYS A 585 49.25 15.91 -27.28
C LYS A 585 50.71 15.50 -27.05
N ASP A 586 51.39 16.18 -26.11
CA ASP A 586 52.83 16.01 -25.81
C ASP A 586 53.10 15.75 -24.31
N GLY A 587 52.07 15.38 -23.55
CA GLY A 587 52.11 15.14 -22.11
C GLY A 587 52.55 13.74 -21.72
N PHE A 588 52.64 13.50 -20.40
CA PHE A 588 53.03 12.23 -19.82
C PHE A 588 51.95 11.18 -19.90
N TYR A 589 52.30 9.93 -19.69
CA TYR A 589 51.39 8.80 -19.61
C TYR A 589 51.07 8.51 -18.14
N TYR A 590 49.78 8.41 -17.84
CA TYR A 590 49.27 8.15 -16.49
C TYR A 590 48.51 6.81 -16.46
N ILE A 591 48.56 6.14 -15.31
CA ILE A 591 47.84 4.91 -15.01
C ILE A 591 46.99 5.14 -13.80
N LYS A 592 45.69 4.69 -13.85
CA LYS A 592 44.79 4.79 -12.73
C LYS A 592 43.75 3.70 -12.72
N ARG A 593 43.15 3.48 -11.56
CA ARG A 593 41.95 2.65 -11.31
C ARG A 593 40.89 3.51 -10.66
N PHE A 594 39.66 3.38 -11.11
CA PHE A 594 38.55 4.15 -10.56
C PHE A 594 37.20 3.43 -10.75
N ASN A 595 36.21 3.76 -9.94
CA ASN A 595 34.82 3.35 -10.11
C ASN A 595 33.92 4.54 -10.45
N ILE A 596 32.70 4.25 -10.90
CA ILE A 596 31.65 5.23 -11.19
C ILE A 596 30.36 4.73 -10.54
N THR A 597 30.03 5.23 -9.36
CA THR A 597 28.85 4.82 -8.60
C THR A 597 27.62 5.64 -8.94
N SER A 598 27.79 6.92 -9.26
CA SER A 598 26.70 7.83 -9.63
C SER A 598 27.12 8.79 -10.73
N ILE A 599 26.19 9.11 -11.62
CA ILE A 599 26.40 9.99 -12.75
C ILE A 599 25.05 10.57 -13.22
N THR A 600 25.04 11.82 -13.69
CA THR A 600 23.86 12.44 -14.30
C THR A 600 23.78 12.00 -15.78
N ARG A 601 22.60 11.55 -16.21
CA ARG A 601 22.33 11.15 -17.60
C ARG A 601 22.59 12.32 -18.56
N ASP A 602 22.98 11.98 -19.78
CA ASP A 602 23.15 12.88 -20.92
C ASP A 602 24.22 13.97 -20.72
N ARG A 603 24.94 13.95 -19.60
CA ARG A 603 26.06 14.85 -19.33
C ARG A 603 27.37 14.17 -19.67
N GLU A 604 28.29 14.87 -20.38
CA GLU A 604 29.63 14.40 -20.64
C GLU A 604 30.56 14.65 -19.46
N TYR A 605 31.41 13.67 -19.17
CA TYR A 605 32.41 13.69 -18.13
C TYR A 605 33.75 13.28 -18.77
N ASP A 606 34.87 13.58 -18.09
CA ASP A 606 36.21 13.24 -18.54
C ASP A 606 36.90 12.28 -17.56
N ALA A 607 37.40 11.19 -18.07
CA ALA A 607 38.21 10.23 -17.31
C ALA A 607 39.70 10.58 -17.31
N THR A 608 40.15 11.60 -18.09
CA THR A 608 41.47 12.17 -18.07
C THR A 608 41.52 13.47 -17.26
N GLN A 609 42.41 14.40 -17.52
CA GLN A 609 42.42 15.74 -16.90
C GLN A 609 41.72 16.80 -17.76
N GLY A 610 41.12 16.40 -18.88
CA GLY A 610 40.48 17.34 -19.79
C GLY A 610 41.41 18.13 -20.69
N THR A 611 42.72 17.84 -20.67
CA THR A 611 43.69 18.52 -21.50
C THR A 611 43.45 18.21 -22.99
N LEU A 612 43.40 19.23 -23.83
CA LEU A 612 43.12 19.06 -25.28
C LEU A 612 44.18 18.14 -25.92
N GLY A 613 43.66 17.08 -26.59
CA GLY A 613 44.54 16.10 -27.23
C GLY A 613 44.88 14.89 -26.36
N SER A 614 44.29 14.78 -25.16
CA SER A 614 44.37 13.59 -24.32
C SER A 614 43.80 12.37 -25.04
N ARG A 615 44.38 11.19 -24.80
CA ARG A 615 43.97 9.94 -25.44
C ARG A 615 44.16 8.75 -24.54
N ILE A 616 43.15 7.85 -24.53
CA ILE A 616 43.25 6.56 -23.86
C ILE A 616 44.12 5.62 -24.68
N MET A 617 45.10 5.02 -23.99
CA MET A 617 46.06 4.07 -24.57
C MET A 617 45.74 2.61 -24.19
N TYR A 618 45.11 2.41 -23.02
CA TYR A 618 44.66 1.11 -22.54
C TYR A 618 43.44 1.32 -21.65
N PHE A 619 42.45 0.42 -21.78
CA PHE A 619 41.21 0.49 -21.01
C PHE A 619 40.62 -0.91 -20.79
N THR A 620 40.26 -1.23 -19.56
CA THR A 620 39.43 -2.40 -19.26
C THR A 620 38.37 -2.02 -18.23
N ALA A 621 37.23 -2.68 -18.31
CA ALA A 621 36.16 -2.62 -17.31
C ALA A 621 36.12 -3.96 -16.58
N ASN A 622 36.27 -3.94 -15.28
CA ASN A 622 36.45 -5.11 -14.42
C ASN A 622 35.29 -5.21 -13.40
N PRO A 623 34.26 -6.06 -13.65
CA PRO A 623 33.03 -6.10 -12.85
C PRO A 623 33.21 -6.52 -11.38
N ASN A 624 34.34 -7.12 -11.04
CA ASN A 624 34.66 -7.54 -9.69
C ASN A 624 36.03 -6.98 -9.21
N GLY A 625 36.46 -5.86 -9.78
CA GLY A 625 37.72 -5.21 -9.39
C GLY A 625 38.97 -6.01 -9.74
N GLU A 626 38.96 -6.79 -10.81
CA GLU A 626 40.10 -7.54 -11.29
C GLU A 626 41.24 -6.60 -11.67
N ALA A 627 42.47 -7.03 -11.37
CA ALA A 627 43.68 -6.29 -11.67
C ALA A 627 44.60 -7.11 -12.59
N GLU A 628 44.71 -6.66 -13.79
CA GLU A 628 45.56 -7.31 -14.80
C GLU A 628 47.01 -6.76 -14.78
N ILE A 629 47.93 -7.57 -15.32
CA ILE A 629 49.31 -7.19 -15.59
C ILE A 629 49.40 -6.81 -17.06
N ILE A 630 49.88 -5.58 -17.30
CA ILE A 630 50.10 -5.05 -18.66
C ILE A 630 51.59 -4.98 -19.00
N LYS A 631 51.90 -5.21 -20.27
CA LYS A 631 53.24 -5.04 -20.83
C LYS A 631 53.27 -3.80 -21.68
N ILE A 632 54.18 -2.87 -21.32
CA ILE A 632 54.34 -1.58 -21.94
C ILE A 632 55.63 -1.59 -22.78
N THR A 633 55.49 -1.21 -24.05
CA THR A 633 56.63 -1.03 -24.97
C THR A 633 56.78 0.45 -25.29
N LEU A 634 57.95 1.04 -25.02
CA LEU A 634 58.25 2.44 -25.33
C LEU A 634 58.77 2.59 -26.76
N LYS A 635 58.60 3.78 -27.33
CA LYS A 635 59.26 4.08 -28.60
C LYS A 635 60.78 4.11 -28.42
N PRO A 636 61.57 3.51 -29.36
CA PRO A 636 63.02 3.54 -29.27
C PRO A 636 63.57 4.98 -29.21
N ASN A 637 64.41 5.24 -28.22
CA ASN A 637 65.11 6.51 -28.06
C ASN A 637 66.52 6.20 -27.57
N PRO A 638 67.59 6.78 -28.16
CA PRO A 638 68.99 6.49 -27.81
C PRO A 638 69.37 6.67 -26.35
N ARG A 639 68.55 7.41 -25.57
CA ARG A 639 68.76 7.64 -24.13
C ARG A 639 68.02 6.63 -23.24
N LEU A 640 67.26 5.67 -23.79
CA LEU A 640 66.47 4.70 -23.06
C LEU A 640 67.23 3.43 -22.80
N LYS A 641 67.49 3.10 -21.51
CA LYS A 641 68.13 1.83 -21.11
C LYS A 641 67.16 0.63 -21.14
N LYS A 642 65.83 0.87 -20.96
CA LYS A 642 64.84 -0.18 -20.90
C LYS A 642 63.62 0.22 -21.75
N ILE A 643 63.35 -0.51 -22.83
CA ILE A 643 62.28 -0.23 -23.78
C ILE A 643 60.98 -0.97 -23.40
N LEU A 644 61.12 -2.06 -22.64
CA LEU A 644 60.04 -2.92 -22.25
C LEU A 644 59.97 -3.04 -20.75
N PHE A 645 58.76 -2.86 -20.17
CA PHE A 645 58.50 -3.12 -18.76
C PHE A 645 57.04 -3.56 -18.55
N GLU A 646 56.77 -4.10 -17.38
CA GLU A 646 55.46 -4.56 -16.97
C GLU A 646 54.99 -3.71 -15.85
N LYS A 647 53.63 -3.61 -15.73
CA LYS A 647 52.97 -2.94 -14.63
C LYS A 647 51.74 -3.74 -14.23
N ASP A 648 51.62 -3.99 -12.92
CA ASP A 648 50.51 -4.63 -12.31
C ASP A 648 49.49 -3.57 -11.82
N PHE A 649 48.23 -3.71 -12.18
CA PHE A 649 47.17 -2.84 -11.71
C PHE A 649 46.84 -3.06 -10.24
N SER A 650 47.13 -4.21 -9.64
CA SER A 650 46.94 -4.47 -8.21
C SER A 650 47.70 -3.50 -7.30
N GLU A 651 48.86 -3.02 -7.79
CA GLU A 651 49.68 -2.00 -7.11
C GLU A 651 49.06 -0.58 -7.18
N ILE A 652 48.03 -0.36 -7.96
CA ILE A 652 47.38 0.93 -8.16
C ILE A 652 46.13 1.02 -7.32
N SER A 653 46.12 1.95 -6.34
CA SER A 653 44.95 2.17 -5.49
C SER A 653 43.75 2.66 -6.32
N ILE A 654 42.56 2.18 -5.97
CA ILE A 654 41.30 2.65 -6.55
C ILE A 654 41.04 4.07 -5.97
N LYS A 655 40.86 5.06 -6.83
CA LYS A 655 40.63 6.45 -6.46
C LYS A 655 39.36 6.99 -7.16
N GLY A 656 38.91 8.15 -6.77
CA GLY A 656 37.78 8.81 -7.43
C GLY A 656 38.02 9.07 -8.93
N ARG A 657 36.95 9.08 -9.71
CA ARG A 657 36.99 9.25 -11.20
C ARG A 657 37.77 10.46 -11.70
N GLN A 658 37.83 11.55 -10.91
CA GLN A 658 38.56 12.78 -11.27
C GLN A 658 40.04 12.72 -10.95
N SER A 659 40.58 11.70 -10.31
CA SER A 659 41.99 11.58 -9.98
C SER A 659 42.87 11.54 -11.23
N MET A 660 44.03 12.18 -11.19
CA MET A 660 45.03 12.17 -12.27
C MET A 660 45.64 10.78 -12.47
N GLY A 661 45.79 10.02 -11.42
CA GLY A 661 46.51 8.75 -11.43
C GLY A 661 47.99 8.88 -11.17
N ASN A 662 48.69 7.76 -11.31
CA ASN A 662 50.15 7.71 -11.13
C ASN A 662 50.86 7.88 -12.49
N ILE A 663 52.05 8.51 -12.52
CA ILE A 663 52.82 8.61 -13.75
C ILE A 663 53.31 7.21 -14.13
N LEU A 664 52.95 6.75 -15.32
CA LEU A 664 53.41 5.49 -15.90
C LEU A 664 54.72 5.68 -16.67
N SER A 665 54.77 6.70 -17.50
CA SER A 665 55.95 7.00 -18.32
C SER A 665 56.01 8.47 -18.73
N LYS A 666 57.22 9.05 -18.69
CA LYS A 666 57.53 10.37 -19.27
C LYS A 666 57.97 10.25 -20.74
N ASN A 667 58.21 9.05 -21.23
CA ASN A 667 58.64 8.76 -22.58
C ASN A 667 57.47 8.23 -23.41
N ASP A 668 57.53 8.38 -24.71
CA ASP A 668 56.53 7.93 -25.65
C ASP A 668 56.29 6.42 -25.59
N VAL A 669 55.05 6.05 -25.36
CA VAL A 669 54.61 4.67 -25.38
C VAL A 669 54.26 4.30 -26.83
N HIS A 670 54.80 3.18 -27.27
CA HIS A 670 54.53 2.60 -28.60
C HIS A 670 53.27 1.70 -28.54
N LYS A 671 53.24 0.76 -27.59
CA LYS A 671 52.15 -0.21 -27.44
C LYS A 671 51.99 -0.64 -25.99
N ILE A 672 50.73 -0.88 -25.60
CA ILE A 672 50.36 -1.51 -24.34
C ILE A 672 49.52 -2.77 -24.68
N VAL A 673 49.87 -3.91 -24.08
CA VAL A 673 49.15 -5.17 -24.26
C VAL A 673 48.90 -5.84 -22.92
N LEU A 674 47.78 -6.54 -22.80
CA LEU A 674 47.52 -7.42 -21.69
C LEU A 674 48.58 -8.54 -21.68
N LYS A 675 49.23 -8.79 -20.54
CA LYS A 675 50.12 -9.90 -20.33
C LYS A 675 49.38 -11.04 -19.61
N GLN A 676 48.71 -10.72 -18.53
CA GLN A 676 48.06 -11.69 -17.67
C GLN A 676 46.80 -11.06 -17.04
N ARG A 677 45.72 -11.76 -16.99
CA ARG A 677 44.56 -11.39 -16.17
C ARG A 677 44.85 -11.69 -14.71
N GLY A 678 44.55 -10.74 -13.80
CA GLY A 678 44.71 -10.91 -12.39
C GLY A 678 43.38 -11.17 -11.67
N GLY A 679 43.46 -11.47 -10.40
CA GLY A 679 42.31 -11.68 -9.54
C GLY A 679 41.64 -10.38 -9.07
N SER A 680 40.57 -10.51 -8.33
CA SER A 680 39.88 -9.39 -7.66
C SER A 680 40.76 -8.77 -6.57
N THR A 681 40.81 -7.44 -6.52
CA THR A 681 41.43 -6.68 -5.42
C THR A 681 40.44 -6.17 -4.39
N LEU A 682 39.16 -6.46 -4.59
CA LEU A 682 38.08 -6.17 -3.68
C LEU A 682 37.78 -7.49 -2.92
N GLY A 683 37.46 -7.46 -1.68
CA GLY A 683 37.12 -8.64 -0.87
C GLY A 683 36.15 -9.61 -1.58
N GLY A 684 35.90 -10.77 -0.98
CA GLY A 684 35.08 -11.83 -1.58
C GLY A 684 33.72 -11.30 -2.07
N ARG A 685 33.15 -11.97 -3.06
CA ARG A 685 31.81 -11.67 -3.58
C ARG A 685 30.79 -12.61 -2.93
N LYS A 686 29.77 -12.06 -2.30
CA LYS A 686 28.66 -12.84 -1.73
C LYS A 686 27.87 -13.50 -2.84
N VAL A 687 27.60 -14.81 -2.70
CA VAL A 687 26.90 -15.63 -3.69
C VAL A 687 25.76 -16.38 -3.01
N TRP A 688 24.61 -16.42 -3.66
CA TRP A 688 23.41 -17.17 -3.24
C TRP A 688 23.01 -18.15 -4.33
N PHE A 689 22.37 -19.25 -3.93
CA PHE A 689 21.79 -20.25 -4.82
C PHE A 689 20.27 -20.22 -4.69
N ASP A 690 19.61 -20.00 -5.83
CA ASP A 690 18.15 -20.04 -5.92
C ASP A 690 17.71 -21.43 -6.41
N ALA A 691 17.13 -22.21 -5.50
CA ALA A 691 16.69 -23.58 -5.78
C ALA A 691 15.48 -23.66 -6.73
N ASP A 692 14.68 -22.58 -6.84
CA ASP A 692 13.51 -22.54 -7.70
C ASP A 692 13.91 -22.49 -9.20
N VAL A 693 14.99 -21.79 -9.49
CA VAL A 693 15.53 -21.61 -10.85
C VAL A 693 16.80 -22.40 -11.11
N LEU A 694 17.36 -23.08 -10.10
CA LEU A 694 18.60 -23.85 -10.15
C LEU A 694 19.79 -23.02 -10.67
N ARG A 695 19.91 -21.77 -10.18
CA ARG A 695 20.96 -20.82 -10.58
C ARG A 695 21.54 -20.04 -9.39
N LEU A 696 22.74 -19.52 -9.62
CA LEU A 696 23.37 -18.58 -8.71
C LEU A 696 22.83 -17.16 -8.92
N ASN A 697 22.89 -16.36 -7.85
CA ASN A 697 22.60 -14.94 -7.92
C ASN A 697 23.45 -14.16 -6.91
N TYR A 698 23.47 -12.82 -7.06
CA TYR A 698 24.10 -11.86 -6.15
C TYR A 698 23.08 -10.95 -5.47
N ASP A 699 21.79 -11.30 -5.61
CA ASP A 699 20.65 -10.46 -5.21
C ASP A 699 20.04 -10.93 -3.88
N GLU A 700 20.80 -11.65 -3.06
CA GLU A 700 20.40 -12.16 -1.74
C GLU A 700 19.17 -13.08 -1.73
N ARG A 701 19.00 -13.87 -2.84
CA ARG A 701 17.85 -14.77 -3.00
C ARG A 701 18.24 -16.22 -2.83
N GLY A 702 17.50 -16.94 -1.99
CA GLY A 702 17.73 -18.36 -1.71
C GLY A 702 18.83 -18.63 -0.69
N GLN A 703 19.54 -19.73 -0.83
CA GLN A 703 20.57 -20.19 0.11
C GLN A 703 21.86 -19.36 -0.04
N TYR A 704 22.34 -18.76 1.03
CA TYR A 704 23.66 -18.12 1.06
C TYR A 704 24.77 -19.16 1.03
N LEU A 705 25.68 -19.06 0.05
CA LEU A 705 26.80 -19.99 -0.13
C LEU A 705 28.13 -19.47 0.45
N GLY A 706 28.22 -18.19 0.80
CA GLY A 706 29.44 -17.57 1.33
C GLY A 706 30.01 -16.48 0.44
N GLU A 707 31.19 -15.96 0.83
CA GLU A 707 31.98 -15.02 0.04
C GLU A 707 33.00 -15.75 -0.82
N PHE A 708 33.01 -15.44 -2.12
CA PHE A 708 33.83 -16.08 -3.12
C PHE A 708 34.91 -15.15 -3.67
N GLN A 709 36.13 -15.61 -3.74
CA GLN A 709 37.23 -14.99 -4.47
C GLN A 709 37.36 -15.61 -5.88
N SER A 710 38.24 -15.06 -6.72
CA SER A 710 38.37 -15.49 -8.13
C SER A 710 38.58 -16.96 -8.35
N ASP A 711 39.28 -17.64 -7.45
CA ASP A 711 39.69 -19.04 -7.58
C ASP A 711 38.82 -20.02 -6.79
N ASP A 712 37.83 -19.52 -6.06
CA ASP A 712 36.92 -20.33 -5.28
C ASP A 712 35.95 -21.09 -6.20
N LEU A 713 35.63 -22.30 -5.80
CA LEU A 713 34.73 -23.21 -6.50
C LEU A 713 33.49 -23.49 -5.65
N ILE A 714 32.45 -23.92 -6.31
CA ILE A 714 31.21 -24.43 -5.72
C ILE A 714 31.21 -25.93 -5.82
N LEU A 715 31.02 -26.67 -4.70
CA LEU A 715 30.73 -28.07 -4.66
C LEU A 715 29.24 -28.31 -4.89
N VAL A 716 28.94 -29.24 -5.79
CA VAL A 716 27.58 -29.75 -6.02
C VAL A 716 27.59 -31.25 -5.79
N ALA A 717 26.82 -31.75 -4.84
CA ALA A 717 26.61 -33.17 -4.60
C ALA A 717 25.12 -33.50 -4.77
N MET A 718 24.84 -34.54 -5.58
CA MET A 718 23.51 -34.94 -5.99
C MET A 718 23.02 -36.12 -5.15
N GLU A 719 21.70 -36.32 -5.09
CA GLU A 719 21.07 -37.45 -4.40
C GLU A 719 21.41 -38.81 -5.03
N ASN A 720 21.69 -38.83 -6.33
CA ASN A 720 22.10 -40.02 -7.06
C ASN A 720 23.58 -40.39 -6.84
N GLY A 721 24.31 -39.64 -6.00
CA GLY A 721 25.72 -39.82 -5.68
C GLY A 721 26.69 -39.09 -6.60
N ASP A 722 26.24 -38.45 -7.64
CA ASP A 722 27.09 -37.62 -8.48
C ASP A 722 27.56 -36.37 -7.76
N PHE A 723 28.83 -36.00 -7.98
CA PHE A 723 29.33 -34.70 -7.51
C PHE A 723 30.31 -34.10 -8.52
N TYR A 724 30.42 -32.78 -8.49
CA TYR A 724 31.32 -32.01 -9.35
C TYR A 724 31.56 -30.62 -8.74
N THR A 725 32.59 -29.92 -9.23
CA THR A 725 32.83 -28.53 -8.84
C THR A 725 32.67 -27.60 -10.04
N THR A 726 32.16 -26.40 -9.78
CA THR A 726 31.98 -25.33 -10.78
C THR A 726 32.57 -24.01 -10.27
N ASN A 727 32.82 -23.09 -11.19
CA ASN A 727 33.00 -21.69 -10.82
C ASN A 727 31.66 -21.07 -10.41
N PHE A 728 31.68 -19.84 -9.89
CA PHE A 728 30.48 -19.11 -9.44
C PHE A 728 29.92 -18.15 -10.52
N ASP A 729 30.00 -18.56 -11.82
CA ASP A 729 29.38 -17.79 -12.90
C ASP A 729 27.86 -17.89 -12.85
N LEU A 730 27.15 -16.74 -12.93
CA LEU A 730 25.68 -16.68 -12.94
C LEU A 730 25.04 -17.40 -14.13
N ASN A 731 25.80 -17.66 -15.20
CA ASN A 731 25.30 -18.41 -16.35
C ASN A 731 25.23 -19.93 -16.09
N ASN A 732 25.85 -20.44 -15.02
CA ASN A 732 25.76 -21.83 -14.65
C ASN A 732 24.30 -22.20 -14.32
N HIS A 733 23.87 -23.31 -14.89
CA HIS A 733 22.59 -23.93 -14.60
C HIS A 733 22.84 -25.29 -13.96
N TYR A 734 22.20 -25.57 -12.86
CA TYR A 734 22.35 -26.78 -12.09
C TYR A 734 21.21 -27.75 -12.37
N ASP A 735 21.46 -29.04 -12.20
CA ASP A 735 20.42 -30.07 -12.37
C ASP A 735 19.55 -30.18 -11.12
N ALA A 736 18.33 -30.67 -11.28
CA ALA A 736 17.44 -30.98 -10.15
C ALA A 736 17.97 -32.20 -9.37
N GLY A 737 17.64 -32.31 -8.08
CA GLY A 737 18.08 -33.39 -7.20
C GLY A 737 19.42 -33.11 -6.51
N ILE A 738 19.73 -31.82 -6.28
CA ILE A 738 20.89 -31.40 -5.47
C ILE A 738 20.64 -31.76 -4.02
N LYS A 739 21.58 -32.49 -3.42
CA LYS A 739 21.58 -32.79 -1.97
C LYS A 739 22.36 -31.73 -1.20
N VAL A 740 23.49 -31.27 -1.74
CA VAL A 740 24.34 -30.25 -1.15
C VAL A 740 24.87 -29.33 -2.25
N ILE A 741 24.80 -28.04 -2.01
CA ILE A 741 25.50 -27.02 -2.77
C ILE A 741 26.11 -26.01 -1.78
N GLU A 742 27.43 -25.86 -1.83
CA GLU A 742 28.15 -24.94 -0.96
C GLU A 742 29.49 -24.52 -1.56
N LYS A 743 30.19 -23.59 -0.92
CA LYS A 743 31.56 -23.25 -1.26
C LYS A 743 32.45 -24.48 -1.06
N PHE A 744 33.21 -24.82 -2.08
CA PHE A 744 34.10 -26.00 -2.02
C PHE A 744 35.26 -25.78 -1.06
N ASP A 745 35.38 -26.67 -0.10
CA ASP A 745 36.51 -26.76 0.83
C ASP A 745 37.17 -28.14 0.63
N PRO A 746 38.44 -28.21 0.14
CA PRO A 746 39.12 -29.46 -0.10
C PRO A 746 39.42 -30.26 1.17
N ASP A 747 39.50 -29.61 2.31
CA ASP A 747 39.85 -30.23 3.59
C ASP A 747 38.61 -30.68 4.39
N LYS A 748 37.41 -30.28 3.96
CA LYS A 748 36.17 -30.67 4.61
C LYS A 748 35.88 -32.16 4.45
N VAL A 749 35.78 -32.86 5.59
CA VAL A 749 35.47 -34.29 5.66
C VAL A 749 33.97 -34.50 5.60
N TRP A 750 33.54 -35.37 4.69
CA TRP A 750 32.14 -35.75 4.53
C TRP A 750 31.90 -37.19 5.00
N SER A 751 30.73 -37.44 5.55
CA SER A 751 30.25 -38.79 5.88
C SER A 751 28.98 -39.10 5.12
N ALA A 752 28.96 -40.25 4.45
CA ALA A 752 27.80 -40.72 3.69
C ALA A 752 27.41 -42.14 4.12
N ALA A 753 26.12 -42.31 4.47
CA ALA A 753 25.56 -43.64 4.65
C ALA A 753 24.78 -44.06 3.41
N LEU A 754 24.89 -45.28 2.97
CA LEU A 754 24.28 -45.81 1.77
C LEU A 754 23.91 -47.28 1.91
N TYR A 755 22.91 -47.74 1.14
CA TYR A 755 22.67 -49.13 0.88
C TYR A 755 23.48 -49.54 -0.34
N ASP A 756 24.39 -50.52 -0.17
CA ASP A 756 25.27 -51.00 -1.23
C ASP A 756 24.64 -52.20 -1.93
N ALA A 757 24.17 -52.01 -3.16
CA ALA A 757 23.48 -53.01 -3.95
C ALA A 757 24.43 -54.18 -4.37
N ASP A 758 25.74 -53.93 -4.49
CA ASP A 758 26.75 -54.95 -4.77
C ASP A 758 27.01 -55.86 -3.56
N GLN A 759 26.56 -55.39 -2.37
CA GLN A 759 26.75 -56.11 -1.09
C GLN A 759 25.38 -56.51 -0.51
N GLN A 760 24.47 -57.05 -1.33
CA GLN A 760 23.14 -57.52 -0.91
C GLN A 760 22.27 -56.44 -0.27
N GLY A 761 22.51 -55.18 -0.58
CA GLY A 761 21.74 -54.04 -0.05
C GLY A 761 21.99 -53.75 1.42
N TYR A 762 23.09 -54.22 2.03
CA TYR A 762 23.45 -53.89 3.41
C TYR A 762 23.82 -52.40 3.54
N PRO A 763 23.58 -51.77 4.69
CA PRO A 763 23.96 -50.40 4.98
C PRO A 763 25.48 -50.29 5.23
N TYR A 764 26.08 -49.35 4.50
CA TYR A 764 27.50 -48.98 4.63
C TYR A 764 27.64 -47.52 4.99
N ILE A 765 28.73 -47.15 5.66
CA ILE A 765 29.15 -45.81 5.96
C ILE A 765 30.51 -45.53 5.36
N LYS A 766 30.69 -44.38 4.77
CA LYS A 766 31.92 -43.84 4.19
C LYS A 766 32.30 -42.52 4.82
N ARG A 767 33.60 -42.28 4.97
CA ARG A 767 34.15 -40.96 5.35
C ARG A 767 35.23 -40.58 4.35
N PHE A 768 35.09 -39.38 3.71
CA PHE A 768 35.95 -38.97 2.62
C PHE A 768 35.97 -37.46 2.45
N THR A 769 36.91 -36.96 1.64
CA THR A 769 36.88 -35.56 1.13
C THR A 769 36.53 -35.59 -0.35
N PHE A 770 35.83 -34.53 -0.80
CA PHE A 770 35.57 -34.35 -2.24
C PHE A 770 36.82 -33.82 -2.95
N GLU A 771 37.02 -34.24 -4.17
CA GLU A 771 38.10 -33.77 -5.06
C GLU A 771 37.52 -32.71 -6.02
N ALA A 772 38.27 -31.64 -6.31
CA ALA A 772 37.89 -30.65 -7.31
C ALA A 772 37.82 -31.32 -8.70
N SER A 773 36.68 -31.33 -9.35
CA SER A 773 36.50 -31.91 -10.66
C SER A 773 35.36 -31.23 -11.40
N SER A 774 35.63 -30.78 -12.62
CA SER A 774 34.58 -30.28 -13.52
C SER A 774 33.74 -31.39 -14.16
N ARG A 775 34.20 -32.66 -14.03
CA ARG A 775 33.46 -33.82 -14.53
C ARG A 775 32.66 -34.42 -13.37
N LYS A 776 31.47 -34.94 -13.70
CA LYS A 776 30.66 -35.66 -12.72
C LYS A 776 31.38 -36.93 -12.27
N LEU A 777 31.67 -37.05 -11.00
CA LEU A 777 32.23 -38.22 -10.31
C LEU A 777 31.13 -38.73 -9.37
N ASN A 778 31.20 -40.02 -8.97
CA ASN A 778 30.18 -40.58 -8.09
C ASN A 778 30.80 -41.10 -6.78
N TYR A 779 30.24 -40.66 -5.63
CA TYR A 779 30.69 -41.07 -4.32
C TYR A 779 29.93 -42.28 -3.75
N LEU A 780 28.81 -42.71 -4.37
CA LEU A 780 28.09 -43.91 -3.95
C LEU A 780 28.67 -45.18 -4.56
N GLY A 781 29.47 -45.11 -5.67
CA GLY A 781 30.07 -46.24 -6.39
C GLY A 781 29.48 -46.34 -7.81
N GLU A 782 29.94 -47.38 -8.54
CA GLU A 782 29.56 -47.56 -9.95
C GLU A 782 28.17 -48.13 -10.14
N ASN A 783 27.63 -48.80 -9.12
CA ASN A 783 26.30 -49.41 -9.22
C ASN A 783 25.18 -48.36 -9.03
N LYS A 784 24.39 -48.16 -10.06
CA LYS A 784 23.25 -47.18 -10.05
C LYS A 784 22.11 -47.53 -9.09
N SER A 785 22.10 -48.78 -8.59
CA SER A 785 21.10 -49.22 -7.60
C SER A 785 21.51 -48.92 -6.16
N ASN A 786 22.68 -48.35 -5.92
CA ASN A 786 23.08 -47.83 -4.64
C ASN A 786 22.19 -46.69 -4.20
N GLN A 787 21.74 -46.70 -2.97
CA GLN A 787 20.83 -45.64 -2.44
C GLN A 787 21.50 -44.87 -1.32
N LEU A 788 21.49 -43.55 -1.45
CA LEU A 788 21.94 -42.63 -0.41
C LEU A 788 20.95 -42.64 0.73
N ILE A 789 21.42 -42.83 1.98
CA ILE A 789 20.63 -42.68 3.19
C ILE A 789 20.76 -41.22 3.67
N PHE A 790 22.00 -40.78 3.91
CA PHE A 790 22.28 -39.35 4.21
C PHE A 790 23.73 -39.00 3.78
N LEU A 791 23.95 -37.69 3.61
CA LEU A 791 25.25 -37.07 3.39
C LEU A 791 25.39 -35.87 4.32
N THR A 792 26.46 -35.87 5.15
CA THR A 792 26.70 -34.80 6.11
C THR A 792 28.12 -34.33 6.13
N GLY A 793 28.36 -33.04 6.34
CA GLY A 793 29.67 -32.43 6.55
C GLY A 793 29.95 -32.09 8.03
N ILE A 794 29.16 -32.59 8.97
CA ILE A 794 29.36 -32.40 10.40
C ILE A 794 30.68 -33.06 10.81
N VAL A 795 31.46 -32.40 11.68
CA VAL A 795 32.80 -32.86 12.07
C VAL A 795 32.76 -34.16 12.90
N TYR A 796 31.83 -34.27 13.82
CA TYR A 796 31.61 -35.46 14.67
C TYR A 796 30.19 -36.02 14.46
N PRO A 797 29.92 -36.59 13.25
CA PRO A 797 28.58 -37.04 12.92
C PRO A 797 28.24 -38.32 13.71
N ARG A 798 26.97 -38.42 14.12
CA ARG A 798 26.44 -39.57 14.88
C ARG A 798 25.22 -40.12 14.18
N LEU A 799 25.05 -41.41 14.15
CA LEU A 799 23.86 -42.06 13.59
C LEU A 799 23.22 -43.03 14.61
N LYS A 800 21.91 -43.16 14.49
CA LYS A 800 21.10 -44.13 15.21
C LYS A 800 20.51 -45.13 14.22
N VAL A 801 20.73 -46.40 14.46
CA VAL A 801 20.17 -47.48 13.66
C VAL A 801 19.06 -48.16 14.42
N THR A 802 17.84 -48.18 13.85
CA THR A 802 16.70 -48.91 14.40
C THR A 802 16.50 -50.20 13.59
N PHE A 803 16.30 -51.31 14.25
CA PHE A 803 16.14 -52.62 13.65
C PHE A 803 14.66 -52.92 13.39
N GLY A 804 14.39 -53.65 12.31
CA GLY A 804 13.01 -53.96 11.86
C GLY A 804 12.83 -55.41 11.48
N GLY A 805 11.64 -55.80 11.16
CA GLY A 805 11.31 -57.16 10.69
C GLY A 805 11.66 -58.23 11.71
N ALA A 806 12.46 -59.22 11.29
CA ALA A 806 12.92 -60.31 12.15
C ALA A 806 13.87 -59.87 13.28
N ASP A 807 14.47 -58.70 13.15
CA ASP A 807 15.44 -58.14 14.09
C ASP A 807 14.91 -57.00 14.97
N SER A 808 13.62 -56.73 14.93
CA SER A 808 12.94 -55.60 15.65
C SER A 808 13.05 -55.67 17.17
N PHE A 809 13.45 -56.83 17.74
CA PHE A 809 13.68 -57.03 19.18
C PHE A 809 15.04 -56.52 19.64
N ARG A 810 15.90 -56.04 18.74
CA ARG A 810 17.23 -55.52 19.06
C ARG A 810 17.14 -54.08 19.51
N GLU A 811 17.97 -53.74 20.51
CA GLU A 811 18.12 -52.35 20.93
C GLU A 811 18.71 -51.52 19.77
N PRO A 812 18.29 -50.27 19.64
CA PRO A 812 18.85 -49.33 18.65
C PRO A 812 20.37 -49.18 18.85
N LEU A 813 21.12 -49.14 17.76
CA LEU A 813 22.57 -49.00 17.74
C LEU A 813 22.95 -47.57 17.50
N ASP A 814 23.61 -46.91 18.46
CA ASP A 814 24.19 -45.57 18.29
C ASP A 814 25.66 -45.69 17.89
N ILE A 815 26.03 -44.96 16.79
CA ILE A 815 27.39 -45.01 16.23
C ILE A 815 27.94 -43.61 16.11
N GLU A 816 29.11 -43.36 16.71
CA GLU A 816 29.94 -42.19 16.41
C GLU A 816 30.77 -42.50 15.16
N ILE A 817 30.49 -41.78 14.06
CA ILE A 817 31.00 -42.15 12.74
C ILE A 817 32.51 -41.94 12.64
N ASP A 818 33.05 -40.94 13.29
CA ASP A 818 34.46 -40.61 13.31
C ASP A 818 35.34 -41.70 14.03
N GLU A 819 34.78 -42.35 15.03
CA GLU A 819 35.40 -43.47 15.71
C GLU A 819 35.17 -44.80 14.93
N PHE A 820 34.03 -44.90 14.29
CA PHE A 820 33.66 -46.11 13.58
C PHE A 820 34.48 -46.34 12.31
N ILE A 821 34.76 -45.23 11.50
CA ILE A 821 35.52 -45.30 10.27
C ILE A 821 36.42 -44.08 10.08
N GLY A 822 37.69 -44.31 9.74
CA GLY A 822 38.63 -43.24 9.33
C GLY A 822 38.33 -42.70 7.90
N VAL A 823 38.86 -41.50 7.62
CA VAL A 823 38.77 -40.85 6.32
C VAL A 823 39.51 -41.63 5.25
N LYS A 824 38.87 -41.88 4.11
CA LYS A 824 39.42 -42.58 2.92
C LYS A 824 39.02 -41.83 1.64
N SER A 825 39.47 -42.32 0.48
CA SER A 825 39.01 -41.78 -0.80
C SER A 825 37.49 -41.98 -0.99
N TYR A 826 36.81 -41.06 -1.68
CA TYR A 826 35.41 -41.19 -2.06
C TYR A 826 35.12 -42.50 -2.87
N LYS A 827 36.11 -43.09 -3.51
CA LYS A 827 36.02 -44.37 -4.21
C LYS A 827 35.97 -45.59 -3.31
N ALA A 828 36.31 -45.46 -2.02
CA ALA A 828 36.34 -46.56 -1.09
C ALA A 828 34.93 -47.12 -0.86
N LYS A 829 34.80 -48.45 -0.67
CA LYS A 829 33.49 -49.08 -0.43
C LYS A 829 32.85 -48.72 0.91
N GLY A 830 33.62 -48.24 1.86
CA GLY A 830 33.15 -47.93 3.23
C GLY A 830 33.21 -49.13 4.14
N LYS A 831 32.63 -48.97 5.34
CA LYS A 831 32.51 -50.01 6.35
C LYS A 831 31.04 -50.38 6.58
N ARG A 832 30.72 -51.67 6.63
CA ARG A 832 29.37 -52.16 6.87
C ARG A 832 28.91 -51.75 8.26
N ILE A 833 27.71 -51.21 8.36
CA ILE A 833 27.09 -50.81 9.61
C ILE A 833 26.56 -52.02 10.37
N THR A 834 25.76 -52.85 9.68
CA THR A 834 25.16 -54.07 10.27
C THR A 834 24.79 -55.07 9.16
N THR A 835 24.59 -56.31 9.54
CA THR A 835 24.02 -57.38 8.72
C THR A 835 22.59 -57.70 9.08
N PHE A 836 22.02 -57.07 10.07
CA PHE A 836 20.66 -57.26 10.56
C PHE A 836 19.69 -56.40 9.78
N GLN A 837 18.42 -56.78 9.78
CA GLN A 837 17.38 -56.05 9.10
C GLN A 837 17.14 -54.70 9.77
N VAL A 838 17.32 -53.61 9.02
CA VAL A 838 17.21 -52.25 9.50
C VAL A 838 15.85 -51.68 9.12
N GLU A 839 15.19 -51.03 10.07
CA GLU A 839 13.99 -50.26 9.85
C GLU A 839 14.31 -48.80 9.41
N SER A 840 15.24 -48.14 10.15
CA SER A 840 15.69 -46.79 9.84
C SER A 840 17.13 -46.52 10.28
N ILE A 841 17.79 -45.63 9.54
CA ILE A 841 19.08 -45.03 9.89
C ILE A 841 18.92 -43.53 9.83
N VAL A 842 19.09 -42.88 10.97
CA VAL A 842 18.88 -41.45 11.11
C VAL A 842 20.11 -40.79 11.70
N GLU A 843 20.52 -39.66 11.14
CA GLU A 843 21.53 -38.79 11.72
C GLU A 843 20.99 -38.19 13.04
N THR A 844 21.78 -38.20 14.09
CA THR A 844 21.46 -37.64 15.39
C THR A 844 22.43 -36.51 15.76
N GLU A 845 22.06 -35.68 16.68
CA GLU A 845 22.90 -34.56 17.13
C GLU A 845 24.26 -35.09 17.67
N PRO A 846 25.37 -34.40 17.33
CA PRO A 846 26.69 -34.76 17.79
C PRO A 846 26.80 -34.51 19.30
N VAL A 847 27.47 -35.42 20.00
CA VAL A 847 27.77 -35.27 21.43
C VAL A 847 29.04 -34.45 21.69
N ARG A 848 29.89 -34.35 20.64
CA ARG A 848 31.15 -33.60 20.68
C ARG A 848 31.07 -32.46 19.66
N PHE A 849 31.57 -31.29 20.04
CA PHE A 849 31.65 -30.13 19.15
C PHE A 849 33.14 -29.77 18.95
N PRO A 850 33.54 -29.29 17.77
CA PRO A 850 34.89 -28.78 17.56
C PRO A 850 35.15 -27.58 18.48
N GLU A 851 36.35 -27.55 19.10
CA GLU A 851 36.77 -26.34 19.83
C GLU A 851 36.76 -25.14 18.88
N ILE A 852 35.96 -24.16 19.21
CA ILE A 852 35.93 -22.89 18.49
C ILE A 852 37.23 -22.17 18.86
N THR A 853 38.27 -22.28 18.04
CA THR A 853 39.37 -21.33 18.07
C THR A 853 38.81 -20.01 17.56
N GLU A 854 38.52 -19.06 18.44
CA GLU A 854 38.25 -17.67 18.08
C GLU A 854 39.51 -17.14 17.38
N GLU A 855 39.55 -17.19 16.07
CA GLU A 855 40.35 -16.26 15.30
C GLU A 855 39.75 -14.88 15.57
N LYS A 856 40.44 -14.08 16.35
CA LYS A 856 40.17 -12.66 16.48
C LYS A 856 40.37 -12.06 15.10
N GLU A 857 39.26 -11.88 14.37
CA GLU A 857 39.21 -10.89 13.31
C GLU A 857 39.49 -9.55 13.98
N GLU A 858 40.71 -9.04 13.80
CA GLU A 858 40.98 -7.62 13.97
C GLU A 858 40.01 -6.88 13.03
N ILE A 859 38.94 -6.35 13.61
CA ILE A 859 38.12 -5.37 12.96
C ILE A 859 39.02 -4.17 12.71
N GLN A 860 39.58 -4.09 11.51
CA GLN A 860 40.13 -2.83 11.01
C GLN A 860 38.96 -1.90 10.90
N GLU A 861 38.80 -1.01 11.87
CA GLU A 861 37.90 0.15 11.76
C GLU A 861 38.35 0.91 10.49
N GLU A 862 37.48 0.84 9.45
CA GLU A 862 37.61 1.75 8.34
C GLU A 862 37.56 3.18 8.90
N PRO A 863 38.46 4.07 8.49
CA PRO A 863 38.41 5.43 8.94
C PRO A 863 37.06 6.04 8.53
N VAL A 864 36.27 6.39 9.52
CA VAL A 864 35.07 7.19 9.36
C VAL A 864 35.51 8.48 8.65
N ILE A 865 35.17 8.58 7.38
CA ILE A 865 35.24 9.86 6.69
C ILE A 865 34.12 10.70 7.27
N GLU A 866 34.45 11.55 8.23
CA GLU A 866 33.53 12.56 8.73
C GLU A 866 33.07 13.39 7.53
N ASP A 867 31.79 13.27 7.22
CA ASP A 867 31.15 14.20 6.30
C ASP A 867 31.13 15.57 7.00
N PRO A 868 31.78 16.59 6.47
CA PRO A 868 31.85 17.90 7.11
C PRO A 868 30.49 18.58 7.29
N ASP A 869 29.43 18.04 6.72
CA ASP A 869 28.06 18.56 6.82
C ASP A 869 27.15 17.72 7.73
N PHE A 870 27.69 16.68 8.40
CA PHE A 870 26.90 15.88 9.32
C PHE A 870 26.58 16.67 10.60
N GLY A 871 25.32 17.07 10.75
CA GLY A 871 24.82 17.84 11.91
C GLY A 871 24.44 19.28 11.62
N LYS A 872 24.60 19.76 10.40
CA LYS A 872 24.08 21.08 9.99
C LYS A 872 22.61 20.96 9.55
N SER A 873 21.79 21.92 9.95
CA SER A 873 20.40 22.00 9.44
C SER A 873 20.40 22.52 7.99
N GLU A 874 19.34 22.22 7.23
CA GLU A 874 19.17 22.78 5.88
C GLU A 874 19.27 24.33 5.85
N ALA A 875 18.90 25.00 6.95
CA ALA A 875 18.99 26.44 7.08
C ALA A 875 20.47 26.90 7.17
N ASP A 876 21.33 26.16 7.89
CA ASP A 876 22.75 26.49 8.04
C ASP A 876 23.50 26.32 6.70
N ILE A 877 23.13 25.33 5.90
CA ILE A 877 23.71 25.10 4.57
C ILE A 877 23.29 26.20 3.58
N ILE A 878 22.05 26.68 3.66
CA ILE A 878 21.53 27.76 2.82
C ILE A 878 22.18 29.07 3.19
N ASP A 879 22.45 29.35 4.47
CA ASP A 879 23.13 30.56 4.92
C ASP A 879 24.62 30.59 4.53
N GLU A 880 25.32 29.46 4.52
CA GLU A 880 26.68 29.33 4.02
C GLU A 880 26.79 29.57 2.50
N ILE A 881 25.86 29.06 1.71
CA ILE A 881 25.75 29.30 0.27
C ILE A 881 25.45 30.76 -0.03
N ASN A 882 24.54 31.39 0.73
CA ASN A 882 24.20 32.80 0.60
C ASN A 882 25.32 33.73 1.05
N GLY A 883 26.16 33.30 2.01
CA GLY A 883 27.35 34.00 2.44
C GLY A 883 28.46 34.06 1.37
N GLN A 884 28.61 32.97 0.60
CA GLN A 884 29.57 32.92 -0.52
C GLN A 884 29.12 33.73 -1.75
N MET A 885 27.82 33.91 -1.96
CA MET A 885 27.31 34.74 -3.06
C MET A 885 27.39 36.25 -2.81
N LYS A 886 27.70 36.70 -1.59
CA LYS A 886 27.96 38.14 -1.26
C LYS A 886 29.40 38.56 -1.41
N LEU A 887 30.29 37.67 -1.79
CA LEU A 887 31.74 37.91 -1.99
C LEU A 887 32.16 37.91 -3.47
N PHE A 888 31.21 37.85 -4.41
CA PHE A 888 31.45 38.04 -5.86
C PHE A 888 30.58 39.15 -6.40
#